data_8e6feea27446ddfded39d2e8fe23904e
#
_entry.id   8e6feea27446ddfded39d2e8fe23904e
#
_cell.length_a   1.000
_cell.length_b   1.000
_cell.length_c   1.000
_cell.angle_alpha   90.00
_cell.angle_beta   90.00
_cell.angle_gamma   90.00
#
_symmetry.space_group_name_H-M   'P 1'
#
loop_
_entity.id
_entity.type
_entity.pdbx_description
1 polymer ?
#
loop_
_entity_poly.entity_id
_entity_poly.type
_entity_poly.pdbx_seq_one_letter_code
_entity_poly.pdbx_strand_id
1 'polypeptide(L)'
;MTVAPATPRLIDRDDLLAALDRASAKKVTIISAPAGSGKTSLLRTWADRLDPADRLAVVQVRRDQRDAQDFWLALLNAVRQASGTTSGAEPPAATLDFNGRAMVDRVLAELAERRGRIVLVIDDVHELNSPDALAQLTRLLTSLPPDAHAVLTTRRDLRLGLHQLRLAGELAEIRAADLRFTQRETRDLLTAAGITLPDAATAVLHQRTEGWAAGLRLAVISLAGHPDPAQFVTDFSGTDRTVAEYLLAEMLDRQPAPVRDLLLRTSLLDRVNGELADLLTGRPGSEPILLDLEDANAFVVSLDPGRTWFRYHHLFADLLRLELRRTLPGEMPALHRRAAGWFAQHGDVAEAIRHTQAAGDWPEAARLLADHAFGLTLDGYAQTIQVLLGAFPPGAAADPELAVVRAGGELVRGHLDEAAAHLAVAEAYARTGTGTGTAIGTGPPERRGRLRVAIAALNLSLARRRGHLADVLEQVKFLDSPPSGPSDQDIALGSDLRAVALMNLGIVEAWSGLGDAERHLQEGATLAREIGRPYLEVSCLSQLGFVSKIYPFTVTQRRCREAIEAADRHGWGAEPVIVPALLTLAASMIYTGDLDDGERWLRRAERALEGDTGPGIRLLTHIVNGMLQAGRGRLPEAVQEFGAAERLRSQLTGSHVLANQVTGWRLATQARLGMTGEARAELAKLDDEQASAGEIGNARAAIFLADGDPAGALSALRDVLDGTAPVIGYLTVVESELLAGLAHRELGDQRAANQATERALALAEPDRPVLPFLITDSRDLLEAVPRHETAHTALIADILDVISGRPPGSESPPVLEGHRGPTEPLSPGELKVLGYLPTNLSRQEIARDLSVSLNTVSTHIRSIYAKLGVGDRSSAVRRARELRLLAAGRGTSRPG
;
A
#
# COMPACT_ATOMS: atom_id res chain seq x y z
N MET A 1 -24.69 48.41 30.05
CA MET A 1 -23.41 48.17 29.38
C MET A 1 -22.81 46.96 30.04
N THR A 2 -23.06 45.81 29.44
CA THR A 2 -22.49 44.51 29.87
C THR A 2 -21.15 44.36 29.16
N VAL A 3 -20.07 44.43 29.96
CA VAL A 3 -18.71 44.19 29.47
C VAL A 3 -18.60 42.71 29.08
N ALA A 4 -18.37 42.42 27.80
CA ALA A 4 -18.02 41.08 27.34
C ALA A 4 -16.76 40.61 28.09
N PRO A 5 -16.71 39.39 28.61
CA PRO A 5 -15.52 38.91 29.28
C PRO A 5 -14.39 38.81 28.27
N ALA A 6 -13.29 39.50 28.56
CA ALA A 6 -12.08 39.44 27.75
C ALA A 6 -11.58 37.97 27.70
N THR A 7 -11.27 37.51 26.50
CA THR A 7 -10.61 36.22 26.25
C THR A 7 -9.42 36.10 27.23
N PRO A 8 -9.36 35.07 28.08
CA PRO A 8 -8.25 34.93 29.00
C PRO A 8 -6.95 34.75 28.25
N ARG A 9 -6.07 35.76 28.30
CA ARG A 9 -4.74 35.73 27.72
C ARG A 9 -3.98 34.53 28.32
N LEU A 10 -3.49 33.65 27.45
CA LEU A 10 -2.50 32.66 27.83
C LEU A 10 -1.32 33.41 28.48
N ILE A 11 -0.83 32.89 29.61
CA ILE A 11 0.31 33.50 30.31
C ILE A 11 1.55 33.29 29.47
N ASP A 12 2.32 34.34 29.27
CA ASP A 12 3.61 34.27 28.61
C ASP A 12 4.61 33.54 29.51
N ARG A 13 5.01 32.32 29.08
CA ARG A 13 6.03 31.50 29.71
C ARG A 13 7.30 31.57 28.89
N ASP A 14 7.88 32.77 28.79
CA ASP A 14 8.99 33.07 27.90
C ASP A 14 10.22 32.18 28.13
N ASP A 15 10.54 31.87 29.37
CA ASP A 15 11.66 30.98 29.72
C ASP A 15 11.42 29.54 29.21
N LEU A 16 10.20 29.05 29.34
CA LEU A 16 9.83 27.72 28.89
C LEU A 16 9.73 27.66 27.35
N LEU A 17 9.22 28.71 26.71
CA LEU A 17 9.19 28.83 25.25
C LEU A 17 10.61 28.91 24.67
N ALA A 18 11.50 29.69 25.27
CA ALA A 18 12.91 29.74 24.90
C ALA A 18 13.63 28.40 25.17
N ALA A 19 13.24 27.64 26.19
CA ALA A 19 13.73 26.29 26.42
C ALA A 19 13.26 25.32 25.30
N LEU A 20 12.00 25.46 24.86
CA LEU A 20 11.47 24.66 23.75
C LEU A 20 12.12 25.03 22.42
N ASP A 21 12.38 26.31 22.16
CA ASP A 21 13.12 26.76 20.97
C ASP A 21 14.51 26.12 20.91
N ARG A 22 15.25 26.15 22.02
CA ARG A 22 16.56 25.51 22.11
C ARG A 22 16.47 23.98 21.96
N ALA A 23 15.44 23.38 22.55
CA ALA A 23 15.20 21.95 22.46
C ALA A 23 14.82 21.51 21.03
N SER A 24 13.97 22.29 20.37
CA SER A 24 13.52 22.01 18.98
C SER A 24 14.63 22.18 17.93
N ALA A 25 15.76 22.77 18.29
CA ALA A 25 16.97 22.77 17.47
C ALA A 25 17.69 21.42 17.47
N LYS A 26 17.37 20.53 18.41
CA LYS A 26 17.84 19.14 18.40
C LYS A 26 16.99 18.30 17.43
N LYS A 27 17.52 17.16 17.03
CA LYS A 27 16.85 16.25 16.11
C LYS A 27 15.51 15.76 16.65
N VAL A 28 15.50 15.41 17.95
CA VAL A 28 14.29 14.94 18.65
C VAL A 28 14.13 15.65 19.98
N THR A 29 12.94 16.16 20.25
CA THR A 29 12.53 16.72 21.54
C THR A 29 11.38 15.92 22.10
N ILE A 30 11.47 15.46 23.33
CA ILE A 30 10.39 14.74 24.04
C ILE A 30 9.89 15.59 25.17
N ILE A 31 8.60 15.87 25.22
CA ILE A 31 7.90 16.53 26.31
C ILE A 31 7.12 15.47 27.09
N SER A 32 7.69 14.99 28.19
CA SER A 32 7.09 13.93 29.02
C SER A 32 6.55 14.50 30.31
N ALA A 33 5.21 14.50 30.45
CA ALA A 33 4.56 14.98 31.68
C ALA A 33 3.13 14.43 31.81
N PRO A 34 2.59 14.36 33.04
CA PRO A 34 1.23 13.92 33.30
C PRO A 34 0.17 14.74 32.52
N ALA A 35 -1.07 14.24 32.56
CA ALA A 35 -2.20 14.97 32.02
C ALA A 35 -2.36 16.33 32.74
N GLY A 36 -2.82 17.35 32.02
CA GLY A 36 -3.02 18.67 32.60
C GLY A 36 -1.76 19.47 32.91
N SER A 37 -0.58 19.04 32.47
CA SER A 37 0.67 19.81 32.66
C SER A 37 0.87 20.96 31.68
N GLY A 38 -0.07 21.18 30.75
CA GLY A 38 0.00 22.29 29.81
C GLY A 38 0.81 22.01 28.54
N LYS A 39 1.14 20.75 28.22
CA LYS A 39 1.91 20.36 27.01
C LYS A 39 1.32 20.91 25.71
N THR A 40 0.04 20.65 25.46
CA THR A 40 -0.65 21.10 24.24
C THR A 40 -0.76 22.62 24.17
N SER A 41 -0.99 23.30 25.33
CA SER A 41 -0.98 24.76 25.38
C SER A 41 0.39 25.34 25.08
N LEU A 42 1.46 24.74 25.63
CA LEU A 42 2.84 25.14 25.33
C LEU A 42 3.12 25.00 23.82
N LEU A 43 2.78 23.86 23.23
CA LEU A 43 2.98 23.63 21.79
C LEU A 43 2.20 24.63 20.92
N ARG A 44 0.97 24.97 21.28
CA ARG A 44 0.17 25.99 20.55
C ARG A 44 0.83 27.36 20.61
N THR A 45 1.14 27.84 21.83
CA THR A 45 1.79 29.14 22.00
C THR A 45 3.15 29.20 21.30
N TRP A 46 3.89 28.09 21.31
CA TRP A 46 5.15 27.96 20.60
C TRP A 46 4.98 27.97 19.09
N ALA A 47 3.99 27.24 18.56
CA ALA A 47 3.68 27.20 17.14
C ALA A 47 3.29 28.58 16.59
N ASP A 48 2.56 29.38 17.38
CA ASP A 48 2.15 30.75 17.01
C ASP A 48 3.35 31.74 16.95
N ARG A 49 4.50 31.38 17.55
CA ARG A 49 5.73 32.19 17.58
C ARG A 49 6.79 31.73 16.60
N LEU A 50 6.63 30.58 15.95
CA LEU A 50 7.58 30.08 14.95
C LEU A 50 7.72 31.05 13.78
N ASP A 51 8.94 31.11 13.22
CA ASP A 51 9.19 31.86 12.00
C ASP A 51 8.25 31.35 10.88
N PRO A 52 7.57 32.25 10.13
CA PRO A 52 6.77 31.83 8.97
C PRO A 52 7.55 31.03 7.92
N ALA A 53 8.87 31.08 7.94
CA ALA A 53 9.74 30.23 7.10
C ALA A 53 9.83 28.77 7.60
N ASP A 54 9.64 28.55 8.90
CA ASP A 54 9.62 27.21 9.50
C ASP A 54 8.27 26.54 9.21
N ARG A 55 8.33 25.29 8.77
CA ARG A 55 7.12 24.51 8.44
C ARG A 55 6.78 23.57 9.57
N LEU A 56 5.51 23.58 9.94
CA LEU A 56 5.00 22.78 11.05
C LEU A 56 4.06 21.70 10.53
N ALA A 57 4.39 20.43 10.75
CA ALA A 57 3.52 19.29 10.50
C ALA A 57 3.02 18.75 11.84
N VAL A 58 1.73 18.93 12.13
CA VAL A 58 1.14 18.56 13.43
C VAL A 58 0.27 17.32 13.27
N VAL A 59 0.54 16.30 14.08
CA VAL A 59 -0.28 15.09 14.20
C VAL A 59 -0.63 14.87 15.66
N GLN A 60 -1.89 14.73 15.94
CA GLN A 60 -2.37 14.30 17.26
C GLN A 60 -2.76 12.83 17.18
N VAL A 61 -2.11 11.97 17.98
CA VAL A 61 -2.48 10.56 18.10
C VAL A 61 -3.78 10.45 18.90
N ARG A 62 -4.82 9.90 18.28
CA ARG A 62 -6.13 9.73 18.92
C ARG A 62 -6.23 8.33 19.53
N ARG A 63 -7.09 8.17 20.53
CA ARG A 63 -7.38 6.88 21.15
C ARG A 63 -8.01 5.86 20.21
N ASP A 64 -8.74 6.33 19.19
CA ASP A 64 -9.35 5.53 18.14
C ASP A 64 -8.38 5.16 17.01
N GLN A 65 -7.28 5.91 16.85
CA GLN A 65 -6.21 5.66 15.91
C GLN A 65 -5.12 4.75 16.52
N ARG A 66 -5.51 3.58 17.00
CA ARG A 66 -4.58 2.61 17.58
C ARG A 66 -3.82 1.81 16.54
N ASP A 67 -4.29 1.82 15.31
CA ASP A 67 -3.67 1.19 14.16
C ASP A 67 -2.45 1.99 13.68
N ALA A 68 -1.36 1.27 13.44
CA ALA A 68 -0.15 1.86 12.90
C ALA A 68 -0.43 2.58 11.58
N GLN A 69 -1.27 2.02 10.74
CA GLN A 69 -1.60 2.56 9.42
C GLN A 69 -2.23 3.94 9.50
N ASP A 70 -3.26 4.13 10.33
CA ASP A 70 -3.93 5.42 10.48
C ASP A 70 -3.00 6.53 10.96
N PHE A 71 -2.15 6.19 11.94
CA PHE A 71 -1.13 7.11 12.42
C PHE A 71 -0.18 7.55 11.30
N TRP A 72 0.32 6.59 10.52
CA TRP A 72 1.28 6.87 9.45
C TRP A 72 0.65 7.65 8.30
N LEU A 73 -0.60 7.37 7.96
CA LEU A 73 -1.35 8.14 6.96
C LEU A 73 -1.58 9.58 7.42
N ALA A 74 -1.96 9.77 8.69
CA ALA A 74 -2.11 11.10 9.27
C ALA A 74 -0.79 11.90 9.25
N LEU A 75 0.33 11.24 9.61
CA LEU A 75 1.66 11.86 9.61
C LEU A 75 2.10 12.26 8.19
N LEU A 76 1.92 11.38 7.22
CA LEU A 76 2.24 11.67 5.83
C LEU A 76 1.41 12.84 5.29
N ASN A 77 0.12 12.87 5.61
CA ASN A 77 -0.75 13.98 5.24
C ASN A 77 -0.30 15.31 5.88
N ALA A 78 0.05 15.30 7.16
CA ALA A 78 0.53 16.50 7.85
C ALA A 78 1.84 17.02 7.22
N VAL A 79 2.77 16.12 6.86
CA VAL A 79 4.02 16.48 6.16
C VAL A 79 3.72 17.12 4.81
N ARG A 80 2.79 16.57 4.04
CA ARG A 80 2.39 17.10 2.73
C ARG A 80 1.71 18.47 2.83
N GLN A 81 0.81 18.63 3.78
CA GLN A 81 0.13 19.90 4.04
C GLN A 81 1.13 20.99 4.43
N ALA A 82 2.02 20.69 5.37
CA ALA A 82 3.09 21.61 5.77
C ALA A 82 3.99 22.00 4.59
N SER A 83 4.13 21.12 3.62
CA SER A 83 4.97 21.28 2.43
C SER A 83 4.31 22.04 1.28
N GLY A 84 3.00 22.32 1.34
CA GLY A 84 2.26 23.01 0.28
C GLY A 84 2.06 22.19 -1.00
N THR A 85 2.26 20.86 -0.97
CA THR A 85 2.16 19.96 -2.14
C THR A 85 0.75 19.39 -2.34
N THR A 86 -0.27 20.02 -1.83
CA THR A 86 -1.67 19.55 -1.96
C THR A 86 -2.27 19.73 -3.36
N SER A 87 -1.55 20.32 -4.31
CA SER A 87 -2.04 20.48 -5.68
C SER A 87 -1.75 19.21 -6.51
N GLY A 88 -2.70 18.27 -6.54
CA GLY A 88 -2.72 17.13 -7.46
C GLY A 88 -2.36 15.75 -6.91
N ALA A 89 -1.94 15.61 -5.66
CA ALA A 89 -1.76 14.30 -5.05
C ALA A 89 -3.03 13.87 -4.32
N GLU A 90 -3.60 12.72 -4.71
CA GLU A 90 -4.69 12.10 -3.95
C GLU A 90 -4.26 11.85 -2.49
N PRO A 91 -5.17 12.00 -1.52
CA PRO A 91 -4.86 11.68 -0.12
C PRO A 91 -4.42 10.22 -0.03
N PRO A 92 -3.39 9.91 0.78
CA PRO A 92 -2.96 8.53 0.96
C PRO A 92 -4.12 7.71 1.54
N ALA A 93 -4.46 6.62 0.86
CA ALA A 93 -5.54 5.73 1.25
C ALA A 93 -5.00 4.49 2.00
N ALA A 94 -5.86 3.87 2.81
CA ALA A 94 -5.54 2.68 3.57
C ALA A 94 -5.36 1.44 2.67
N THR A 95 -4.51 0.50 3.09
CA THR A 95 -4.21 -0.74 2.39
C THR A 95 -4.52 -1.96 3.25
N LEU A 96 -4.88 -3.08 2.64
CA LEU A 96 -5.09 -4.34 3.37
C LEU A 96 -3.79 -4.97 3.90
N ASP A 97 -2.68 -4.76 3.18
CA ASP A 97 -1.37 -5.30 3.49
C ASP A 97 -0.41 -4.15 3.86
N PHE A 98 -0.66 -3.53 5.02
CA PHE A 98 0.12 -2.37 5.47
C PHE A 98 1.58 -2.73 5.74
N ASN A 99 2.49 -2.10 4.99
CA ASN A 99 3.93 -2.18 5.22
C ASN A 99 4.43 -0.91 5.93
N GLY A 100 4.52 -0.98 7.26
CA GLY A 100 4.93 0.16 8.07
C GLY A 100 6.35 0.63 7.78
N ARG A 101 7.25 -0.26 7.36
CA ARG A 101 8.64 0.08 7.01
C ARG A 101 8.68 0.92 5.73
N ALA A 102 7.94 0.51 4.70
CA ALA A 102 7.84 1.25 3.45
C ALA A 102 7.23 2.64 3.68
N MET A 103 6.26 2.75 4.60
CA MET A 103 5.65 4.02 4.97
C MET A 103 6.63 4.96 5.69
N VAL A 104 7.45 4.45 6.61
CA VAL A 104 8.54 5.22 7.23
C VAL A 104 9.50 5.75 6.18
N ASP A 105 9.97 4.88 5.28
CA ASP A 105 10.91 5.25 4.22
C ASP A 105 10.31 6.32 3.29
N ARG A 106 9.00 6.24 3.04
CA ARG A 106 8.28 7.24 2.27
C ARG A 106 8.21 8.60 2.98
N VAL A 107 7.87 8.62 4.27
CA VAL A 107 7.86 9.86 5.06
C VAL A 107 9.27 10.48 5.05
N LEU A 108 10.32 9.66 5.23
CA LEU A 108 11.71 10.12 5.20
C LEU A 108 12.11 10.68 3.82
N ALA A 109 11.67 10.06 2.73
CA ALA A 109 11.91 10.55 1.38
C ALA A 109 11.24 11.91 1.15
N GLU A 110 9.97 12.06 1.55
CA GLU A 110 9.25 13.34 1.43
C GLU A 110 9.88 14.45 2.30
N LEU A 111 10.46 14.10 3.45
CA LEU A 111 11.20 15.04 4.29
C LEU A 111 12.56 15.41 3.66
N ALA A 112 13.26 14.45 3.02
CA ALA A 112 14.59 14.66 2.44
C ALA A 112 14.55 15.46 1.12
N GLU A 113 13.48 15.39 0.35
CA GLU A 113 13.30 16.15 -0.88
C GLU A 113 13.11 17.65 -0.65
N ARG A 114 12.97 18.09 0.60
CA ARG A 114 12.60 19.45 0.96
C ARG A 114 13.79 20.32 1.30
N ARG A 115 13.68 21.59 0.93
CA ARG A 115 14.60 22.64 1.38
C ARG A 115 13.94 23.45 2.48
N GLY A 116 14.63 23.63 3.60
CA GLY A 116 14.19 24.42 4.75
C GLY A 116 13.75 23.56 5.93
N ARG A 117 13.73 24.20 7.11
CA ARG A 117 13.43 23.54 8.37
C ARG A 117 11.99 23.09 8.43
N ILE A 118 11.75 21.83 8.79
CA ILE A 118 10.43 21.26 9.08
C ILE A 118 10.41 20.68 10.48
N VAL A 119 9.37 20.98 11.24
CA VAL A 119 9.17 20.43 12.57
C VAL A 119 7.94 19.54 12.59
N LEU A 120 8.15 18.28 12.90
CA LEU A 120 7.09 17.28 13.09
C LEU A 120 6.64 17.34 14.56
N VAL A 121 5.42 17.78 14.82
CA VAL A 121 4.83 17.73 16.14
C VAL A 121 3.90 16.52 16.24
N ILE A 122 4.22 15.58 17.13
CA ILE A 122 3.41 14.39 17.38
C ILE A 122 2.89 14.49 18.82
N ASP A 123 1.62 14.88 18.93
CA ASP A 123 0.98 15.06 20.24
C ASP A 123 0.34 13.75 20.72
N ASP A 124 0.41 13.49 22.02
CA ASP A 124 -0.15 12.32 22.71
C ASP A 124 0.38 10.96 22.23
N VAL A 125 1.68 10.84 21.93
CA VAL A 125 2.32 9.58 21.45
C VAL A 125 2.05 8.37 22.35
N HIS A 126 1.73 8.59 23.61
CA HIS A 126 1.39 7.51 24.58
C HIS A 126 0.10 6.75 24.23
N GLU A 127 -0.73 7.27 23.34
CA GLU A 127 -1.90 6.58 22.80
C GLU A 127 -1.53 5.56 21.72
N LEU A 128 -0.33 5.65 21.16
CA LEU A 128 0.20 4.67 20.20
C LEU A 128 0.66 3.41 20.97
N ASN A 129 -0.17 2.39 20.99
CA ASN A 129 0.05 1.20 21.81
C ASN A 129 0.63 -0.01 21.04
N SER A 130 0.66 0.04 19.70
CA SER A 130 1.23 -1.03 18.87
C SER A 130 2.76 -1.07 19.02
N PRO A 131 3.36 -2.21 19.38
CA PRO A 131 4.81 -2.37 19.43
C PRO A 131 5.47 -2.08 18.07
N ASP A 132 4.84 -2.49 16.99
CA ASP A 132 5.33 -2.26 15.62
C ASP A 132 5.32 -0.78 15.27
N ALA A 133 4.24 -0.06 15.59
CA ALA A 133 4.17 1.37 15.37
C ALA A 133 5.24 2.14 16.17
N LEU A 134 5.51 1.72 17.41
CA LEU A 134 6.58 2.31 18.24
C LEU A 134 7.98 2.01 17.67
N ALA A 135 8.21 0.80 17.17
CA ALA A 135 9.47 0.44 16.50
C ALA A 135 9.67 1.23 15.21
N GLN A 136 8.61 1.39 14.41
CA GLN A 136 8.62 2.21 13.20
C GLN A 136 8.85 3.69 13.53
N LEU A 137 8.19 4.23 14.56
CA LEU A 137 8.41 5.60 15.04
C LEU A 137 9.87 5.79 15.49
N THR A 138 10.43 4.84 16.21
CA THR A 138 11.85 4.86 16.61
C THR A 138 12.75 4.94 15.38
N ARG A 139 12.49 4.15 14.34
CA ARG A 139 13.21 4.19 13.07
C ARG A 139 13.10 5.57 12.40
N LEU A 140 11.91 6.15 12.32
CA LEU A 140 11.71 7.49 11.78
C LEU A 140 12.59 8.49 12.52
N LEU A 141 12.48 8.53 13.85
CA LEU A 141 13.18 9.51 14.69
C LEU A 141 14.72 9.41 14.60
N THR A 142 15.24 8.19 14.48
CA THR A 142 16.70 7.98 14.34
C THR A 142 17.20 8.31 12.93
N SER A 143 16.33 8.26 11.91
CA SER A 143 16.69 8.44 10.50
C SER A 143 16.28 9.79 9.92
N LEU A 144 15.77 10.74 10.73
CA LEU A 144 15.38 12.07 10.27
C LEU A 144 16.50 12.76 9.51
N PRO A 145 16.20 13.43 8.36
CA PRO A 145 17.16 14.27 7.66
C PRO A 145 17.63 15.46 8.51
N PRO A 146 18.75 16.13 8.16
CA PRO A 146 19.32 17.22 8.98
C PRO A 146 18.39 18.39 9.24
N ASP A 147 17.54 18.73 8.27
CA ASP A 147 16.61 19.86 8.35
C ASP A 147 15.24 19.49 8.96
N ALA A 148 15.05 18.21 9.32
CA ALA A 148 13.82 17.72 9.94
C ALA A 148 14.02 17.48 11.44
N HIS A 149 13.12 18.04 12.23
CA HIS A 149 13.12 17.94 13.68
C HIS A 149 11.79 17.35 14.16
N ALA A 150 11.79 16.60 15.26
CA ALA A 150 10.59 16.03 15.83
C ALA A 150 10.37 16.52 17.27
N VAL A 151 9.14 16.96 17.58
CA VAL A 151 8.69 17.28 18.91
C VAL A 151 7.55 16.33 19.30
N LEU A 152 7.78 15.52 20.31
CA LEU A 152 6.88 14.48 20.78
C LEU A 152 6.28 14.87 22.12
N THR A 153 4.97 14.72 22.34
CA THR A 153 4.41 14.78 23.67
C THR A 153 3.93 13.42 24.16
N THR A 154 4.12 13.17 25.42
CA THR A 154 3.70 11.92 26.07
C THR A 154 3.30 12.16 27.52
N ARG A 155 2.47 11.25 28.08
CA ARG A 155 2.11 11.27 29.52
C ARG A 155 2.95 10.32 30.33
N ARG A 156 3.64 9.39 29.69
CA ARG A 156 4.50 8.38 30.34
C ARG A 156 5.81 8.29 29.57
N ASP A 157 6.85 7.83 30.26
CA ASP A 157 8.12 7.60 29.61
C ASP A 157 8.00 6.47 28.59
N LEU A 158 8.25 6.83 27.34
CA LEU A 158 8.24 5.91 26.21
C LEU A 158 9.62 5.24 26.09
N ARG A 159 9.62 3.91 25.97
CA ARG A 159 10.86 3.15 25.74
C ARG A 159 11.15 3.09 24.23
N LEU A 160 11.48 4.24 23.64
CA LEU A 160 11.75 4.36 22.19
C LEU A 160 13.19 3.99 21.79
N GLY A 161 14.03 3.48 22.70
CA GLY A 161 15.39 3.08 22.33
C GLY A 161 16.31 4.20 21.82
N LEU A 162 16.01 5.48 22.10
CA LEU A 162 16.70 6.66 21.57
C LEU A 162 18.04 6.96 22.28
N HIS A 163 18.68 5.96 22.87
CA HIS A 163 19.96 6.11 23.58
C HIS A 163 21.09 6.61 22.68
N GLN A 164 21.07 6.28 21.38
CA GLN A 164 22.07 6.78 20.44
C GLN A 164 21.93 8.28 20.22
N LEU A 165 20.69 8.80 20.05
CA LEU A 165 20.45 10.24 19.93
C LEU A 165 20.83 10.99 21.22
N ARG A 166 20.59 10.38 22.39
CA ARG A 166 21.02 10.95 23.68
C ARG A 166 22.54 11.05 23.78
N LEU A 167 23.27 10.01 23.37
CA LEU A 167 24.74 10.00 23.36
C LEU A 167 25.32 11.00 22.34
N ALA A 168 24.65 11.17 21.18
CA ALA A 168 25.02 12.16 20.17
C ALA A 168 24.65 13.60 20.56
N GLY A 169 23.95 13.83 21.68
CA GLY A 169 23.47 15.15 22.07
C GLY A 169 22.35 15.69 21.20
N GLU A 170 21.70 14.84 20.39
CA GLU A 170 20.61 15.17 19.47
C GLU A 170 19.21 14.96 20.05
N LEU A 171 19.11 14.50 21.28
CA LEU A 171 17.86 14.36 22.04
C LEU A 171 17.75 15.45 23.09
N ALA A 172 16.61 16.15 23.12
CA ALA A 172 16.23 17.02 24.23
C ALA A 172 15.02 16.44 24.96
N GLU A 173 14.98 16.60 26.26
CA GLU A 173 13.87 16.16 27.11
C GLU A 173 13.37 17.31 27.97
N ILE A 174 12.09 17.59 27.88
CA ILE A 174 11.36 18.51 28.78
C ILE A 174 10.49 17.63 29.68
N ARG A 175 10.71 17.67 30.95
CA ARG A 175 10.06 16.81 31.95
C ARG A 175 8.95 17.54 32.68
N ALA A 176 8.17 16.80 33.45
CA ALA A 176 7.07 17.36 34.24
C ALA A 176 7.52 18.52 35.15
N ALA A 177 8.74 18.45 35.71
CA ALA A 177 9.32 19.50 36.55
C ALA A 177 9.48 20.83 35.80
N ASP A 178 9.88 20.77 34.52
CA ASP A 178 10.11 21.94 33.68
C ASP A 178 8.80 22.63 33.28
N LEU A 179 7.69 21.87 33.26
CA LEU A 179 6.36 22.36 32.91
C LEU A 179 5.60 22.94 34.10
N ARG A 180 6.09 22.77 35.33
CA ARG A 180 5.42 23.35 36.52
C ARG A 180 5.43 24.86 36.43
N PHE A 181 4.33 25.48 36.83
CA PHE A 181 4.26 26.90 37.01
C PHE A 181 5.17 27.32 38.16
N THR A 182 5.87 28.40 38.01
CA THR A 182 6.54 29.09 39.11
C THR A 182 5.52 29.85 39.95
N GLN A 183 5.93 30.29 41.14
CA GLN A 183 5.07 31.12 41.98
C GLN A 183 4.73 32.45 41.29
N ARG A 184 5.65 33.00 40.51
CA ARG A 184 5.43 34.20 39.71
C ARG A 184 4.37 33.95 38.62
N GLU A 185 4.52 32.89 37.82
CA GLU A 185 3.56 32.51 36.80
C GLU A 185 2.17 32.17 37.38
N THR A 186 2.14 31.58 38.61
CA THR A 186 0.90 31.36 39.34
C THR A 186 0.20 32.70 39.65
N ARG A 187 0.96 33.69 40.09
CA ARG A 187 0.41 35.05 40.33
C ARG A 187 -0.07 35.69 39.05
N ASP A 188 0.69 35.59 37.98
CA ASP A 188 0.33 36.15 36.67
C ASP A 188 -0.96 35.50 36.14
N LEU A 189 -1.14 34.19 36.37
CA LEU A 189 -2.36 33.43 36.04
C LEU A 189 -3.59 33.98 36.83
N LEU A 190 -3.44 34.18 38.13
CA LEU A 190 -4.50 34.71 38.98
C LEU A 190 -4.88 36.15 38.55
N THR A 191 -3.86 36.97 38.30
CA THR A 191 -4.06 38.38 37.88
C THR A 191 -4.76 38.44 36.51
N ALA A 192 -4.34 37.60 35.55
CA ALA A 192 -4.98 37.53 34.24
C ALA A 192 -6.44 37.06 34.31
N ALA A 193 -6.80 36.32 35.34
CA ALA A 193 -8.16 35.88 35.63
C ALA A 193 -8.96 36.91 36.47
N GLY A 194 -8.37 38.07 36.81
CA GLY A 194 -9.03 39.09 37.64
C GLY A 194 -9.09 38.72 39.12
N ILE A 195 -8.30 37.78 39.60
CA ILE A 195 -8.26 37.31 40.98
C ILE A 195 -7.04 37.90 41.66
N THR A 196 -7.28 38.63 42.74
CA THR A 196 -6.20 39.18 43.57
C THR A 196 -6.14 38.43 44.89
N LEU A 197 -5.00 37.71 45.10
CA LEU A 197 -4.70 37.00 46.35
C LEU A 197 -3.48 37.63 46.99
N PRO A 198 -3.43 37.66 48.36
CA PRO A 198 -2.21 37.98 49.11
C PRO A 198 -1.06 37.04 48.70
N ASP A 199 0.19 37.51 48.73
CA ASP A 199 1.37 36.70 48.41
C ASP A 199 1.45 35.40 49.19
N ALA A 200 1.09 35.42 50.47
CA ALA A 200 1.03 34.23 51.34
C ALA A 200 -0.01 33.22 50.81
N ALA A 201 -1.20 33.65 50.44
CA ALA A 201 -2.22 32.75 49.87
C ALA A 201 -1.82 32.22 48.47
N THR A 202 -1.19 33.05 47.64
CA THR A 202 -0.65 32.62 46.34
C THR A 202 0.43 31.53 46.51
N ALA A 203 1.32 31.68 47.52
CA ALA A 203 2.33 30.70 47.82
C ALA A 203 1.70 29.38 48.32
N VAL A 204 0.68 29.44 49.13
CA VAL A 204 -0.07 28.25 49.61
C VAL A 204 -0.75 27.55 48.43
N LEU A 205 -1.43 28.27 47.56
CA LEU A 205 -2.07 27.68 46.39
C LEU A 205 -1.04 27.01 45.47
N HIS A 206 0.07 27.74 45.19
CA HIS A 206 1.17 27.18 44.37
C HIS A 206 1.74 25.92 45.03
N GLN A 207 2.04 25.91 46.31
CA GLN A 207 2.55 24.78 47.04
C GLN A 207 1.60 23.56 46.97
N ARG A 208 0.30 23.77 47.15
CA ARG A 208 -0.71 22.71 47.13
C ARG A 208 -0.99 22.14 45.74
N THR A 209 -0.93 22.97 44.71
CA THR A 209 -1.03 22.51 43.32
C THR A 209 0.31 22.04 42.76
N GLU A 210 1.42 22.23 43.48
CA GLU A 210 2.79 21.99 43.02
C GLU A 210 3.10 22.64 41.66
N GLY A 211 2.45 23.76 41.39
CA GLY A 211 2.55 24.40 40.07
C GLY A 211 1.89 23.61 38.93
N TRP A 212 1.06 22.61 39.21
CA TRP A 212 0.36 21.85 38.17
C TRP A 212 -0.65 22.72 37.44
N ALA A 213 -0.47 22.88 36.11
CA ALA A 213 -1.26 23.81 35.30
C ALA A 213 -2.77 23.57 35.41
N ALA A 214 -3.22 22.31 35.34
CA ALA A 214 -4.64 21.99 35.46
C ALA A 214 -5.16 22.25 36.88
N GLY A 215 -4.40 21.91 37.92
CA GLY A 215 -4.77 22.19 39.30
C GLY A 215 -4.92 23.70 39.57
N LEU A 216 -3.98 24.49 39.08
CA LEU A 216 -4.05 25.94 39.16
C LEU A 216 -5.25 26.51 38.41
N ARG A 217 -5.52 25.95 37.23
CA ARG A 217 -6.67 26.36 36.41
C ARG A 217 -8.00 26.05 37.08
N LEU A 218 -8.12 24.84 37.67
CA LEU A 218 -9.28 24.46 38.46
C LEU A 218 -9.47 25.43 39.66
N ALA A 219 -8.37 25.71 40.35
CA ALA A 219 -8.40 26.64 41.45
C ALA A 219 -8.87 28.05 41.01
N VAL A 220 -8.34 28.58 39.88
CA VAL A 220 -8.75 29.85 39.28
C VAL A 220 -10.25 29.87 38.99
N ILE A 221 -10.76 28.81 38.35
CA ILE A 221 -12.20 28.72 38.02
C ILE A 221 -13.06 28.69 39.28
N SER A 222 -12.65 27.94 40.31
CA SER A 222 -13.39 27.86 41.58
C SER A 222 -13.29 29.15 42.42
N LEU A 223 -12.20 29.88 42.33
CA LEU A 223 -12.00 31.19 42.95
C LEU A 223 -12.79 32.28 42.27
N ALA A 224 -13.07 32.15 40.96
CA ALA A 224 -13.81 33.16 40.21
C ALA A 224 -15.24 33.28 40.75
N GLY A 225 -15.53 34.41 41.38
CA GLY A 225 -16.81 34.65 42.03
C GLY A 225 -16.98 34.09 43.44
N HIS A 226 -15.93 33.53 44.04
CA HIS A 226 -15.97 33.10 45.41
C HIS A 226 -16.02 34.35 46.36
N PRO A 227 -16.90 34.38 47.34
CA PRO A 227 -17.05 35.53 48.23
C PRO A 227 -15.82 35.82 49.10
N ASP A 228 -15.04 34.80 49.46
CA ASP A 228 -13.78 34.90 50.17
C ASP A 228 -12.70 34.03 49.55
N PRO A 229 -11.94 34.57 48.57
CA PRO A 229 -10.87 33.82 47.88
C PRO A 229 -9.71 33.35 48.80
N ALA A 230 -9.42 34.15 49.86
CA ALA A 230 -8.33 33.80 50.75
C ALA A 230 -8.69 32.60 51.66
N GLN A 231 -9.92 32.57 52.13
CA GLN A 231 -10.46 31.45 52.91
C GLN A 231 -10.51 30.18 52.07
N PHE A 232 -10.95 30.26 50.81
CA PHE A 232 -10.94 29.10 49.90
C PHE A 232 -9.55 28.48 49.80
N VAL A 233 -8.52 29.29 49.61
CA VAL A 233 -7.13 28.78 49.50
C VAL A 233 -6.70 28.10 50.81
N THR A 234 -7.17 28.60 51.99
CA THR A 234 -6.84 28.00 53.27
C THR A 234 -7.51 26.64 53.47
N ASP A 235 -8.72 26.47 52.95
CA ASP A 235 -9.48 25.23 52.99
C ASP A 235 -9.08 24.22 51.88
N PHE A 236 -8.33 24.69 50.90
CA PHE A 236 -7.79 23.91 49.81
C PHE A 236 -6.69 22.96 50.30
N SER A 237 -7.07 22.01 51.16
CA SER A 237 -6.18 21.03 51.79
C SER A 237 -6.75 19.60 51.64
N GLY A 238 -5.97 18.68 51.11
CA GLY A 238 -6.37 17.29 51.00
C GLY A 238 -5.40 16.48 50.17
N THR A 239 -5.51 15.17 50.22
CA THR A 239 -4.80 14.26 49.32
C THR A 239 -5.25 14.53 47.88
N ASP A 240 -4.42 14.25 46.86
CA ASP A 240 -4.72 14.53 45.46
C ASP A 240 -6.15 14.15 45.06
N ARG A 241 -6.65 13.04 45.58
CA ARG A 241 -7.99 12.53 45.31
C ARG A 241 -9.07 13.42 45.93
N THR A 242 -8.87 13.84 47.18
CA THR A 242 -9.82 14.69 47.92
C THR A 242 -9.87 16.10 47.31
N VAL A 243 -8.75 16.61 46.88
CA VAL A 243 -8.63 17.90 46.17
C VAL A 243 -9.37 17.87 44.86
N ALA A 244 -9.18 16.80 44.06
CA ALA A 244 -9.88 16.64 42.82
C ALA A 244 -11.39 16.49 43.01
N GLU A 245 -11.84 15.72 44.02
CA GLU A 245 -13.27 15.58 44.33
C GLU A 245 -13.85 16.91 44.83
N TYR A 246 -13.12 17.65 45.69
CA TYR A 246 -13.55 18.98 46.18
C TYR A 246 -13.69 20.00 45.05
N LEU A 247 -12.66 20.12 44.23
CA LEU A 247 -12.67 21.02 43.08
C LEU A 247 -13.77 20.69 42.07
N LEU A 248 -14.04 19.38 41.87
CA LEU A 248 -15.11 18.94 41.01
C LEU A 248 -16.48 19.33 41.54
N ALA A 249 -16.74 19.08 42.82
CA ALA A 249 -17.97 19.42 43.50
C ALA A 249 -18.21 20.95 43.45
N GLU A 250 -17.19 21.76 43.82
CA GLU A 250 -17.24 23.20 43.75
C GLU A 250 -17.46 23.75 42.32
N MET A 251 -16.88 23.09 41.36
CA MET A 251 -17.00 23.47 39.95
C MET A 251 -18.37 23.10 39.39
N LEU A 252 -18.81 21.84 39.55
CA LEU A 252 -20.09 21.36 39.04
C LEU A 252 -21.29 22.05 39.75
N ASP A 253 -21.26 22.23 41.07
CA ASP A 253 -22.34 22.81 41.83
C ASP A 253 -22.50 24.31 41.52
N ARG A 254 -21.46 24.99 41.08
CA ARG A 254 -21.48 26.39 40.67
C ARG A 254 -21.94 26.60 39.24
N GLN A 255 -21.90 25.57 38.41
CA GLN A 255 -22.35 25.66 37.01
C GLN A 255 -23.90 25.76 37.00
N PRO A 256 -24.47 26.58 36.10
CA PRO A 256 -25.89 26.54 35.85
C PRO A 256 -26.38 25.13 35.54
N ALA A 257 -27.57 24.79 35.99
CA ALA A 257 -28.10 23.42 35.78
C ALA A 257 -28.04 22.90 34.35
N PRO A 258 -28.27 23.72 33.30
CA PRO A 258 -28.13 23.29 31.92
C PRO A 258 -26.68 22.92 31.53
N VAL A 259 -25.67 23.64 32.03
CA VAL A 259 -24.26 23.39 31.78
C VAL A 259 -23.80 22.11 32.48
N ARG A 260 -24.23 21.93 33.74
CA ARG A 260 -23.93 20.70 34.50
C ARG A 260 -24.55 19.48 33.86
N ASP A 261 -25.80 19.55 33.42
CA ASP A 261 -26.48 18.45 32.73
C ASP A 261 -25.76 18.09 31.42
N LEU A 262 -25.33 19.10 30.64
CA LEU A 262 -24.54 18.89 29.42
C LEU A 262 -23.22 18.18 29.74
N LEU A 263 -22.41 18.70 30.66
CA LEU A 263 -21.13 18.14 31.04
C LEU A 263 -21.25 16.67 31.49
N LEU A 264 -22.23 16.35 32.32
CA LEU A 264 -22.46 14.99 32.81
C LEU A 264 -22.88 14.06 31.69
N ARG A 265 -23.89 14.40 30.89
CA ARG A 265 -24.46 13.51 29.87
C ARG A 265 -23.53 13.29 28.68
N THR A 266 -22.67 14.27 28.39
CA THR A 266 -21.71 14.16 27.29
C THR A 266 -20.34 13.60 27.72
N SER A 267 -20.10 13.41 29.02
CA SER A 267 -18.84 12.90 29.57
C SER A 267 -18.49 11.49 29.12
N LEU A 268 -19.48 10.71 28.70
CA LEU A 268 -19.30 9.35 28.16
C LEU A 268 -18.66 9.33 26.76
N LEU A 269 -18.63 10.49 26.08
CA LEU A 269 -18.08 10.65 24.75
C LEU A 269 -16.57 10.98 24.81
N ASP A 270 -15.80 10.47 23.85
CA ASP A 270 -14.41 10.87 23.66
C ASP A 270 -14.28 12.20 22.91
N ARG A 271 -15.28 12.51 22.07
CA ARG A 271 -15.44 13.80 21.38
C ARG A 271 -16.93 14.17 21.29
N VAL A 272 -17.24 15.44 21.34
CA VAL A 272 -18.59 15.96 21.34
C VAL A 272 -18.71 17.16 20.40
N ASN A 273 -19.84 17.26 19.71
CA ASN A 273 -20.25 18.44 18.96
C ASN A 273 -21.60 18.94 19.47
N GLY A 274 -22.05 20.09 18.99
CA GLY A 274 -23.31 20.70 19.43
C GLY A 274 -24.52 19.80 19.22
N GLU A 275 -24.66 19.19 18.04
CA GLU A 275 -25.77 18.30 17.68
C GLU A 275 -25.84 17.04 18.56
N LEU A 276 -24.71 16.36 18.75
CA LEU A 276 -24.64 15.18 19.61
C LEU A 276 -24.91 15.53 21.07
N ALA A 277 -24.45 16.69 21.52
CA ALA A 277 -24.74 17.19 22.86
C ALA A 277 -26.23 17.52 23.03
N ASP A 278 -26.87 18.14 22.04
CA ASP A 278 -28.31 18.42 22.03
C ASP A 278 -29.12 17.11 22.11
N LEU A 279 -28.70 16.08 21.35
CA LEU A 279 -29.32 14.77 21.38
C LEU A 279 -29.23 14.10 22.77
N LEU A 280 -28.07 14.16 23.43
CA LEU A 280 -27.86 13.52 24.73
C LEU A 280 -28.56 14.27 25.87
N THR A 281 -28.59 15.62 25.83
CA THR A 281 -29.25 16.45 26.80
C THR A 281 -30.76 16.52 26.58
N GLY A 282 -31.22 16.27 25.35
CA GLY A 282 -32.62 16.45 24.94
C GLY A 282 -33.01 17.93 24.83
N ARG A 283 -32.05 18.84 24.67
CA ARG A 283 -32.26 20.29 24.58
C ARG A 283 -31.40 20.90 23.50
N PRO A 284 -31.89 21.86 22.69
CA PRO A 284 -31.10 22.60 21.72
C PRO A 284 -30.18 23.62 22.38
N GLY A 285 -29.10 24.02 21.73
CA GLY A 285 -28.24 25.14 22.14
C GLY A 285 -26.99 24.72 22.91
N SER A 286 -26.52 23.48 22.76
CA SER A 286 -25.29 22.98 23.43
C SER A 286 -24.02 23.56 22.84
N GLU A 287 -23.99 23.90 21.53
CA GLU A 287 -22.80 24.42 20.87
C GLU A 287 -22.29 25.73 21.45
N PRO A 288 -23.13 26.78 21.68
CA PRO A 288 -22.70 27.97 22.39
C PRO A 288 -22.13 27.69 23.78
N ILE A 289 -22.69 26.73 24.51
CA ILE A 289 -22.21 26.36 25.84
C ILE A 289 -20.80 25.71 25.74
N LEU A 290 -20.56 24.84 24.75
CA LEU A 290 -19.25 24.23 24.52
C LEU A 290 -18.20 25.29 24.12
N LEU A 291 -18.58 26.26 23.28
CA LEU A 291 -17.73 27.39 22.92
C LEU A 291 -17.41 28.28 24.13
N ASP A 292 -18.41 28.64 24.95
CA ASP A 292 -18.21 29.41 26.16
C ASP A 292 -17.28 28.69 27.16
N LEU A 293 -17.43 27.35 27.29
CA LEU A 293 -16.57 26.54 28.14
C LEU A 293 -15.13 26.46 27.60
N GLU A 294 -14.96 26.40 26.29
CA GLU A 294 -13.62 26.42 25.66
C GLU A 294 -12.98 27.79 25.86
N ASP A 295 -13.70 28.86 25.58
CA ASP A 295 -13.22 30.25 25.76
C ASP A 295 -12.88 30.54 27.23
N ALA A 296 -13.65 30.00 28.18
CA ALA A 296 -13.31 30.00 29.59
C ALA A 296 -12.15 29.07 29.98
N ASN A 297 -11.59 28.32 29.02
CA ASN A 297 -10.61 27.26 29.25
C ASN A 297 -11.05 26.25 30.34
N ALA A 298 -12.32 25.92 30.36
CA ALA A 298 -12.95 25.07 31.37
C ALA A 298 -12.76 23.57 31.03
N PHE A 299 -11.54 23.13 30.69
CA PHE A 299 -11.20 21.74 30.34
C PHE A 299 -11.91 21.19 29.10
N VAL A 300 -12.50 22.07 28.28
CA VAL A 300 -13.01 21.80 26.95
C VAL A 300 -11.97 22.31 25.95
N VAL A 301 -11.64 21.50 24.96
CA VAL A 301 -10.63 21.82 23.93
C VAL A 301 -11.22 21.49 22.59
N SER A 302 -11.19 22.43 21.63
CA SER A 302 -11.56 22.17 20.25
C SER A 302 -10.55 21.22 19.59
N LEU A 303 -11.06 20.34 18.74
CA LEU A 303 -10.27 19.36 18.00
C LEU A 303 -9.97 19.80 16.56
N ASP A 304 -10.68 20.82 16.09
CA ASP A 304 -10.59 21.34 14.72
C ASP A 304 -10.52 22.87 14.72
N PRO A 305 -9.94 23.49 13.68
CA PRO A 305 -9.87 24.94 13.54
C PRO A 305 -11.26 25.62 13.47
N GLY A 306 -12.27 24.89 12.98
CA GLY A 306 -13.66 25.37 12.91
C GLY A 306 -14.37 25.37 14.25
N ARG A 307 -13.75 24.84 15.30
CA ARG A 307 -14.33 24.71 16.63
C ARG A 307 -15.70 24.02 16.63
N THR A 308 -15.82 22.98 15.81
CA THR A 308 -17.05 22.20 15.68
C THR A 308 -17.05 20.96 16.54
N TRP A 309 -15.85 20.38 16.77
CA TRP A 309 -15.65 19.23 17.64
C TRP A 309 -14.83 19.60 18.86
N PHE A 310 -15.24 19.09 20.02
CA PHE A 310 -14.63 19.35 21.32
C PHE A 310 -14.31 18.05 22.02
N ARG A 311 -13.35 18.11 22.93
CA ARG A 311 -13.09 17.05 23.91
C ARG A 311 -12.94 17.61 25.29
N TYR A 312 -13.27 16.82 26.27
CA TYR A 312 -12.93 17.14 27.66
C TYR A 312 -11.49 16.75 27.95
N HIS A 313 -10.83 17.50 28.84
CA HIS A 313 -9.56 17.07 29.38
C HIS A 313 -9.76 15.73 30.11
N HIS A 314 -8.87 14.75 29.93
CA HIS A 314 -9.10 13.36 30.36
C HIS A 314 -9.47 13.22 31.84
N LEU A 315 -8.72 13.89 32.75
CA LEU A 315 -9.06 13.85 34.19
C LEU A 315 -10.46 14.42 34.46
N PHE A 316 -10.82 15.49 33.76
CA PHE A 316 -12.13 16.08 33.89
C PHE A 316 -13.23 15.14 33.38
N ALA A 317 -13.02 14.53 32.22
CA ALA A 317 -13.92 13.50 31.68
C ALA A 317 -14.08 12.31 32.64
N ASP A 318 -13.00 11.81 33.23
CA ASP A 318 -13.04 10.69 34.16
C ASP A 318 -13.82 11.03 35.45
N LEU A 319 -13.64 12.24 35.96
CA LEU A 319 -14.39 12.74 37.09
C LEU A 319 -15.88 12.94 36.75
N LEU A 320 -16.18 13.52 35.58
CA LEU A 320 -17.56 13.68 35.11
C LEU A 320 -18.25 12.31 34.92
N ARG A 321 -17.53 11.33 34.34
CA ARG A 321 -18.05 9.96 34.22
C ARG A 321 -18.29 9.30 35.57
N LEU A 322 -17.44 9.56 36.57
CA LEU A 322 -17.64 9.06 37.92
C LEU A 322 -18.91 9.67 38.51
N GLU A 323 -19.09 10.97 38.36
CA GLU A 323 -20.26 11.68 38.91
C GLU A 323 -21.55 11.31 38.15
N LEU A 324 -21.50 11.10 36.84
CA LEU A 324 -22.62 10.56 36.05
C LEU A 324 -23.05 9.18 36.60
N ARG A 325 -22.08 8.29 36.88
CA ARG A 325 -22.37 6.98 37.45
C ARG A 325 -23.01 7.05 38.83
N ARG A 326 -22.66 8.07 39.66
CA ARG A 326 -23.20 8.27 40.98
C ARG A 326 -24.61 8.89 40.96
N THR A 327 -24.84 9.85 40.07
CA THR A 327 -26.06 10.66 40.03
C THR A 327 -27.14 10.08 39.13
N LEU A 328 -26.75 9.50 37.98
CA LEU A 328 -27.68 9.06 36.94
C LEU A 328 -27.36 7.63 36.41
N PRO A 329 -27.12 6.65 37.29
CA PRO A 329 -26.67 5.30 36.82
C PRO A 329 -27.67 4.62 35.90
N GLY A 330 -28.97 4.84 36.08
CA GLY A 330 -30.02 4.27 35.24
C GLY A 330 -30.11 4.86 33.82
N GLU A 331 -29.55 6.04 33.61
CA GLU A 331 -29.59 6.69 32.30
C GLU A 331 -28.42 6.29 31.36
N MET A 332 -27.33 5.79 31.92
CA MET A 332 -26.13 5.47 31.14
C MET A 332 -26.41 4.56 29.93
N PRO A 333 -27.15 3.44 30.05
CA PRO A 333 -27.42 2.60 28.88
C PRO A 333 -28.23 3.33 27.79
N ALA A 334 -29.14 4.21 28.19
CA ALA A 334 -29.95 4.99 27.27
C ALA A 334 -29.12 6.07 26.53
N LEU A 335 -28.20 6.73 27.27
CA LEU A 335 -27.27 7.70 26.70
C LEU A 335 -26.34 7.05 25.69
N HIS A 336 -25.76 5.90 26.03
CA HIS A 336 -24.93 5.14 25.12
C HIS A 336 -25.70 4.68 23.86
N ARG A 337 -26.96 4.23 23.99
CA ARG A 337 -27.77 3.88 22.80
C ARG A 337 -28.06 5.07 21.90
N ARG A 338 -28.31 6.26 22.46
CA ARG A 338 -28.52 7.48 21.66
C ARG A 338 -27.23 7.86 20.93
N ALA A 339 -26.09 7.84 21.63
CA ALA A 339 -24.80 8.10 21.03
C ALA A 339 -24.48 7.10 19.90
N ALA A 340 -24.70 5.81 20.15
CA ALA A 340 -24.52 4.76 19.14
C ALA A 340 -25.35 5.01 17.87
N GLY A 341 -26.63 5.36 18.04
CA GLY A 341 -27.52 5.67 16.91
C GLY A 341 -27.03 6.88 16.11
N TRP A 342 -26.59 7.94 16.78
CA TRP A 342 -26.06 9.12 16.12
C TRP A 342 -24.77 8.81 15.34
N PHE A 343 -23.79 8.12 15.95
CA PHE A 343 -22.55 7.74 15.30
C PHE A 343 -22.79 6.82 14.09
N ALA A 344 -23.74 5.88 14.19
CA ALA A 344 -24.11 5.03 13.08
C ALA A 344 -24.67 5.82 11.89
N GLN A 345 -25.52 6.81 12.15
CA GLN A 345 -26.09 7.68 11.11
C GLN A 345 -25.06 8.60 10.46
N HIS A 346 -23.99 8.95 11.18
CA HIS A 346 -22.93 9.82 10.69
C HIS A 346 -21.69 9.05 10.18
N GLY A 347 -21.79 7.74 10.02
CA GLY A 347 -20.75 6.90 9.40
C GLY A 347 -19.58 6.54 10.33
N ASP A 348 -19.65 6.90 11.62
CA ASP A 348 -18.62 6.51 12.59
C ASP A 348 -18.99 5.19 13.28
N VAL A 349 -18.84 4.13 12.50
CA VAL A 349 -19.26 2.79 12.89
C VAL A 349 -18.50 2.27 14.11
N ALA A 350 -17.21 2.58 14.25
CA ALA A 350 -16.40 2.13 15.37
C ALA A 350 -16.92 2.70 16.70
N GLU A 351 -17.25 3.99 16.74
CA GLU A 351 -17.85 4.62 17.92
C GLU A 351 -19.27 4.09 18.19
N ALA A 352 -20.07 3.87 17.14
CA ALA A 352 -21.38 3.26 17.27
C ALA A 352 -21.30 1.89 17.97
N ILE A 353 -20.35 1.03 17.55
CA ILE A 353 -20.15 -0.29 18.18
C ILE A 353 -19.69 -0.15 19.62
N ARG A 354 -18.72 0.73 19.93
CA ARG A 354 -18.24 0.97 21.31
C ARG A 354 -19.36 1.39 22.24
N HIS A 355 -20.19 2.32 21.79
CA HIS A 355 -21.32 2.79 22.57
C HIS A 355 -22.41 1.73 22.73
N THR A 356 -22.64 0.90 21.70
CA THR A 356 -23.57 -0.24 21.82
C THR A 356 -23.09 -1.27 22.83
N GLN A 357 -21.77 -1.58 22.83
CA GLN A 357 -21.14 -2.44 23.83
C GLN A 357 -21.25 -1.84 25.25
N ALA A 358 -21.00 -0.55 25.40
CA ALA A 358 -21.09 0.15 26.67
C ALA A 358 -22.54 0.24 27.20
N ALA A 359 -23.54 0.19 26.31
CA ALA A 359 -24.94 0.06 26.66
C ALA A 359 -25.33 -1.36 27.16
N GLY A 360 -24.45 -2.35 26.99
CA GLY A 360 -24.69 -3.76 27.27
C GLY A 360 -25.53 -4.47 26.22
N ASP A 361 -25.73 -3.87 25.06
CA ASP A 361 -26.50 -4.45 23.96
C ASP A 361 -25.58 -5.28 23.05
N TRP A 362 -25.14 -6.41 23.60
CA TRP A 362 -24.17 -7.31 22.95
C TRP A 362 -24.66 -7.89 21.62
N PRO A 363 -25.94 -8.27 21.46
CA PRO A 363 -26.43 -8.75 20.18
C PRO A 363 -26.36 -7.71 19.07
N GLU A 364 -26.74 -6.48 19.37
CA GLU A 364 -26.69 -5.38 18.41
C GLU A 364 -25.23 -4.97 18.10
N ALA A 365 -24.35 -4.98 19.11
CA ALA A 365 -22.92 -4.72 18.91
C ALA A 365 -22.27 -5.78 18.00
N ALA A 366 -22.62 -7.06 18.18
CA ALA A 366 -22.13 -8.16 17.33
C ALA A 366 -22.62 -7.99 15.90
N ARG A 367 -23.88 -7.64 15.73
CA ARG A 367 -24.47 -7.37 14.41
C ARG A 367 -23.78 -6.22 13.70
N LEU A 368 -23.65 -5.07 14.36
CA LEU A 368 -22.96 -3.91 13.77
C LEU A 368 -21.51 -4.21 13.41
N LEU A 369 -20.80 -4.93 14.27
CA LEU A 369 -19.43 -5.33 13.99
C LEU A 369 -19.35 -6.29 12.79
N ALA A 370 -20.22 -7.28 12.71
CA ALA A 370 -20.24 -8.23 11.59
C ALA A 370 -20.63 -7.55 10.26
N ASP A 371 -21.61 -6.64 10.29
CA ASP A 371 -22.05 -5.91 9.11
C ASP A 371 -20.96 -4.99 8.54
N HIS A 372 -20.07 -4.46 9.39
CA HIS A 372 -19.11 -3.44 8.99
C HIS A 372 -17.64 -3.86 9.09
N ALA A 373 -17.32 -5.01 9.71
CA ALA A 373 -15.94 -5.42 9.93
C ALA A 373 -15.13 -5.52 8.63
N PHE A 374 -15.76 -5.94 7.57
CA PHE A 374 -15.10 -6.07 6.28
C PHE A 374 -14.71 -4.69 5.71
N GLY A 375 -15.65 -3.74 5.69
CA GLY A 375 -15.36 -2.37 5.29
C GLY A 375 -14.29 -1.72 6.18
N LEU A 376 -14.40 -1.87 7.51
CA LEU A 376 -13.40 -1.39 8.46
C LEU A 376 -12.02 -2.01 8.22
N THR A 377 -11.95 -3.28 7.83
CA THR A 377 -10.69 -3.93 7.47
C THR A 377 -10.08 -3.30 6.23
N LEU A 378 -10.89 -3.04 5.19
CA LEU A 378 -10.47 -2.37 3.97
C LEU A 378 -10.01 -0.93 4.21
N ASP A 379 -10.58 -0.28 5.22
CA ASP A 379 -10.21 1.08 5.66
C ASP A 379 -8.99 1.10 6.60
N GLY A 380 -8.39 -0.05 6.91
CA GLY A 380 -7.18 -0.16 7.73
C GLY A 380 -7.42 -0.22 9.24
N TYR A 381 -8.67 -0.41 9.69
CA TYR A 381 -9.04 -0.46 11.12
C TYR A 381 -8.94 -1.86 11.75
N ALA A 382 -8.03 -2.72 11.28
CA ALA A 382 -7.88 -4.09 11.77
C ALA A 382 -7.65 -4.17 13.28
N GLN A 383 -6.81 -3.27 13.83
CA GLN A 383 -6.55 -3.23 15.27
C GLN A 383 -7.76 -2.72 16.08
N THR A 384 -8.51 -1.78 15.55
CA THR A 384 -9.77 -1.31 16.13
C THR A 384 -10.77 -2.46 16.24
N ILE A 385 -10.89 -3.29 15.19
CA ILE A 385 -11.72 -4.49 15.20
C ILE A 385 -11.29 -5.44 16.34
N GLN A 386 -9.98 -5.66 16.54
CA GLN A 386 -9.48 -6.51 17.63
C GLN A 386 -9.84 -5.96 19.02
N VAL A 387 -9.75 -4.65 19.20
CA VAL A 387 -10.16 -4.02 20.48
C VAL A 387 -11.66 -4.19 20.70
N LEU A 388 -12.47 -3.99 19.66
CA LEU A 388 -13.92 -4.20 19.74
C LEU A 388 -14.27 -5.66 20.03
N LEU A 389 -13.56 -6.61 19.38
CA LEU A 389 -13.74 -8.04 19.65
C LEU A 389 -13.35 -8.41 21.09
N GLY A 390 -12.29 -7.83 21.63
CA GLY A 390 -11.81 -8.05 22.99
C GLY A 390 -12.76 -7.54 24.07
N ALA A 391 -13.65 -6.61 23.75
CA ALA A 391 -14.63 -6.08 24.69
C ALA A 391 -15.84 -7.00 24.90
N PHE A 392 -16.09 -7.97 24.03
CA PHE A 392 -17.20 -8.92 24.18
C PHE A 392 -16.98 -9.87 25.35
N PRO A 393 -18.06 -10.24 26.08
CA PRO A 393 -17.96 -11.19 27.17
C PRO A 393 -17.55 -12.57 26.69
N PRO A 394 -16.92 -13.40 27.53
CA PRO A 394 -16.43 -14.73 27.13
C PRO A 394 -17.51 -15.65 26.52
N GLY A 395 -18.78 -15.49 26.91
CA GLY A 395 -19.91 -16.24 26.35
C GLY A 395 -20.23 -15.93 24.89
N ALA A 396 -19.76 -14.78 24.36
CA ALA A 396 -19.92 -14.42 22.96
C ALA A 396 -18.84 -15.06 22.05
N ALA A 397 -17.93 -15.84 22.58
CA ALA A 397 -16.89 -16.52 21.81
C ALA A 397 -17.44 -17.51 20.77
N ALA A 398 -18.62 -18.08 21.03
CA ALA A 398 -19.30 -19.02 20.14
C ALA A 398 -20.28 -18.35 19.14
N ASP A 399 -20.35 -17.01 19.12
CA ASP A 399 -21.20 -16.29 18.16
C ASP A 399 -20.63 -16.43 16.74
N PRO A 400 -21.41 -16.95 15.76
CA PRO A 400 -20.92 -17.23 14.41
C PRO A 400 -20.56 -15.97 13.63
N GLU A 401 -21.18 -14.83 13.90
CA GLU A 401 -20.86 -13.56 13.26
C GLU A 401 -19.52 -13.02 13.77
N LEU A 402 -19.29 -13.08 15.07
CA LEU A 402 -17.99 -12.75 15.65
C LEU A 402 -16.89 -13.73 15.21
N ALA A 403 -17.25 -15.00 14.94
CA ALA A 403 -16.29 -15.95 14.36
C ALA A 403 -15.83 -15.52 12.96
N VAL A 404 -16.75 -15.06 12.11
CA VAL A 404 -16.40 -14.50 10.78
C VAL A 404 -15.47 -13.27 10.91
N VAL A 405 -15.79 -12.35 11.84
CA VAL A 405 -14.96 -11.17 12.07
C VAL A 405 -13.55 -11.56 12.55
N ARG A 406 -13.46 -12.54 13.48
CA ARG A 406 -12.16 -13.06 13.94
C ARG A 406 -11.38 -13.69 12.78
N ALA A 407 -12.05 -14.51 11.97
CA ALA A 407 -11.41 -15.13 10.80
C ALA A 407 -10.82 -14.08 9.84
N GLY A 408 -11.56 -13.01 9.56
CA GLY A 408 -11.07 -11.88 8.76
C GLY A 408 -9.83 -11.22 9.37
N GLY A 409 -9.84 -10.98 10.67
CA GLY A 409 -8.70 -10.42 11.41
C GLY A 409 -7.46 -11.33 11.41
N GLU A 410 -7.65 -12.66 11.54
CA GLU A 410 -6.55 -13.62 11.45
C GLU A 410 -5.99 -13.73 10.03
N LEU A 411 -6.85 -13.66 9.01
CA LEU A 411 -6.39 -13.59 7.62
C LEU A 411 -5.50 -12.38 7.38
N VAL A 412 -5.87 -11.20 7.87
CA VAL A 412 -5.04 -9.99 7.73
C VAL A 412 -3.67 -10.17 8.37
N ARG A 413 -3.61 -10.83 9.53
CA ARG A 413 -2.36 -11.10 10.25
C ARG A 413 -1.52 -12.25 9.68
N GLY A 414 -2.03 -12.98 8.70
CA GLY A 414 -1.35 -14.15 8.13
C GLY A 414 -1.52 -15.45 8.93
N HIS A 415 -2.34 -15.47 9.99
CA HIS A 415 -2.60 -16.65 10.81
C HIS A 415 -3.66 -17.55 10.16
N LEU A 416 -3.26 -18.29 9.13
CA LEU A 416 -4.19 -19.02 8.26
C LEU A 416 -4.92 -20.18 8.96
N ASP A 417 -4.28 -20.82 9.95
CA ASP A 417 -4.88 -21.94 10.67
C ASP A 417 -5.91 -21.49 11.69
N GLU A 418 -5.65 -20.40 12.39
CA GLU A 418 -6.60 -19.74 13.28
C GLU A 418 -7.80 -19.20 12.50
N ALA A 419 -7.57 -18.60 11.33
CA ALA A 419 -8.63 -18.14 10.45
C ALA A 419 -9.54 -19.31 10.02
N ALA A 420 -8.95 -20.44 9.63
CA ALA A 420 -9.69 -21.64 9.27
C ALA A 420 -10.51 -22.20 10.44
N ALA A 421 -9.95 -22.21 11.65
CA ALA A 421 -10.65 -22.66 12.84
C ALA A 421 -11.89 -21.79 13.14
N HIS A 422 -11.78 -20.48 13.01
CA HIS A 422 -12.90 -19.57 13.18
C HIS A 422 -13.96 -19.73 12.07
N LEU A 423 -13.53 -19.91 10.81
CA LEU A 423 -14.47 -20.18 9.70
C LEU A 423 -15.24 -21.49 9.91
N ALA A 424 -14.60 -22.55 10.40
CA ALA A 424 -15.26 -23.81 10.68
C ALA A 424 -16.40 -23.67 11.71
N VAL A 425 -16.23 -22.80 12.73
CA VAL A 425 -17.28 -22.49 13.70
C VAL A 425 -18.49 -21.81 13.01
N ALA A 426 -18.21 -20.80 12.18
CA ALA A 426 -19.25 -20.09 11.44
C ALA A 426 -19.99 -20.99 10.43
N GLU A 427 -19.26 -21.87 9.72
CA GLU A 427 -19.81 -22.85 8.78
C GLU A 427 -20.70 -23.89 9.46
N ALA A 428 -20.29 -24.42 10.62
CA ALA A 428 -21.08 -25.35 11.38
C ALA A 428 -22.46 -24.77 11.72
N TYR A 429 -22.49 -23.49 12.11
CA TYR A 429 -23.75 -22.79 12.36
C TYR A 429 -24.56 -22.57 11.07
N ALA A 430 -23.93 -22.17 9.99
CA ALA A 430 -24.59 -21.93 8.70
C ALA A 430 -25.25 -23.20 8.12
N ARG A 431 -24.69 -24.39 8.45
CA ARG A 431 -25.21 -25.71 8.04
C ARG A 431 -26.34 -26.20 8.95
N THR A 432 -26.19 -26.12 10.25
CA THR A 432 -27.08 -26.76 11.22
C THR A 432 -28.21 -25.85 11.71
N GLY A 433 -28.03 -24.54 11.67
CA GLY A 433 -28.99 -23.58 12.24
C GLY A 433 -29.15 -23.68 13.78
N THR A 434 -28.37 -24.54 14.43
CA THR A 434 -28.44 -24.77 15.89
C THR A 434 -27.08 -24.41 16.51
N GLY A 435 -27.00 -23.29 17.23
CA GLY A 435 -25.85 -22.95 18.05
C GLY A 435 -25.92 -23.63 19.40
N THR A 436 -24.85 -24.27 19.86
CA THR A 436 -24.67 -24.77 21.22
C THR A 436 -24.27 -23.64 22.15
N GLY A 437 -25.22 -22.80 22.55
CA GLY A 437 -24.93 -21.74 23.53
C GLY A 437 -26.08 -20.75 23.60
N THR A 438 -26.47 -20.40 24.78
CA THR A 438 -27.47 -19.40 25.18
C THR A 438 -27.98 -18.48 24.06
N ALA A 439 -29.12 -18.82 23.51
CA ALA A 439 -30.06 -18.10 22.68
C ALA A 439 -29.73 -16.62 22.33
N ILE A 440 -28.75 -16.39 21.49
CA ILE A 440 -28.74 -15.22 20.63
C ILE A 440 -29.42 -15.70 19.36
N GLY A 441 -30.69 -15.44 19.27
CA GLY A 441 -31.76 -15.85 18.42
C GLY A 441 -31.49 -16.46 17.04
N THR A 442 -32.37 -17.32 16.65
CA THR A 442 -32.76 -17.64 15.28
C THR A 442 -32.95 -16.34 14.50
N GLY A 443 -31.85 -15.80 13.94
CA GLY A 443 -31.91 -14.60 13.10
C GLY A 443 -32.75 -14.83 11.85
N PRO A 444 -33.31 -13.79 11.24
CA PRO A 444 -34.11 -13.89 10.03
C PRO A 444 -33.32 -14.58 8.90
N PRO A 445 -33.98 -15.24 7.95
CA PRO A 445 -33.34 -15.97 6.83
C PRO A 445 -32.31 -15.14 6.07
N GLU A 446 -32.52 -13.84 5.97
CA GLU A 446 -31.65 -12.85 5.33
C GLU A 446 -30.29 -12.75 6.01
N ARG A 447 -30.25 -12.82 7.34
CA ARG A 447 -29.01 -12.78 8.12
C ARG A 447 -28.14 -14.01 7.88
N ARG A 448 -28.75 -15.20 7.73
CA ARG A 448 -28.05 -16.43 7.36
C ARG A 448 -27.49 -16.38 5.94
N GLY A 449 -28.18 -15.69 5.03
CA GLY A 449 -27.69 -15.45 3.68
C GLY A 449 -26.41 -14.61 3.68
N ARG A 450 -26.42 -13.49 4.38
CA ARG A 450 -25.22 -12.62 4.54
C ARG A 450 -24.04 -13.35 5.15
N LEU A 451 -24.28 -14.13 6.21
CA LEU A 451 -23.25 -14.92 6.86
C LEU A 451 -22.60 -15.94 5.91
N ARG A 452 -23.41 -16.68 5.13
CA ARG A 452 -22.89 -17.64 4.14
C ARG A 452 -22.01 -16.98 3.10
N VAL A 453 -22.39 -15.81 2.65
CA VAL A 453 -21.63 -15.07 1.67
C VAL A 453 -20.32 -14.54 2.25
N ALA A 454 -20.32 -14.00 3.47
CA ALA A 454 -19.11 -13.58 4.15
C ALA A 454 -18.15 -14.76 4.39
N ILE A 455 -18.67 -15.92 4.81
CA ILE A 455 -17.90 -17.16 4.93
C ILE A 455 -17.28 -17.56 3.58
N ALA A 456 -18.06 -17.54 2.49
CA ALA A 456 -17.56 -17.90 1.16
C ALA A 456 -16.44 -16.95 0.69
N ALA A 457 -16.59 -15.63 0.89
CA ALA A 457 -15.58 -14.65 0.53
C ALA A 457 -14.27 -14.81 1.33
N LEU A 458 -14.36 -15.12 2.63
CA LEU A 458 -13.19 -15.37 3.46
C LEU A 458 -12.53 -16.72 3.14
N ASN A 459 -13.32 -17.77 2.87
CA ASN A 459 -12.80 -19.06 2.41
C ASN A 459 -12.06 -18.92 1.07
N LEU A 460 -12.59 -18.11 0.16
CA LEU A 460 -11.95 -17.77 -1.11
C LEU A 460 -10.57 -17.13 -0.87
N SER A 461 -10.50 -16.16 0.04
CA SER A 461 -9.25 -15.49 0.41
C SER A 461 -8.26 -16.43 1.12
N LEU A 462 -8.77 -17.29 2.01
CA LEU A 462 -7.97 -18.30 2.72
C LEU A 462 -7.40 -19.36 1.76
N ALA A 463 -8.25 -19.91 0.88
CA ALA A 463 -7.83 -20.90 -0.11
C ALA A 463 -6.76 -20.33 -1.07
N ARG A 464 -6.95 -19.10 -1.55
CA ARG A 464 -5.96 -18.41 -2.37
C ARG A 464 -4.62 -18.25 -1.63
N ARG A 465 -4.65 -17.80 -0.37
CA ARG A 465 -3.41 -17.61 0.43
C ARG A 465 -2.70 -18.92 0.76
N ARG A 466 -3.45 -20.01 0.95
CA ARG A 466 -2.91 -21.35 1.12
C ARG A 466 -2.43 -21.97 -0.20
N GLY A 467 -2.78 -21.36 -1.34
CA GLY A 467 -2.49 -21.93 -2.65
C GLY A 467 -3.45 -23.05 -3.07
N HIS A 468 -4.62 -23.17 -2.46
CA HIS A 468 -5.64 -24.18 -2.75
C HIS A 468 -6.55 -23.69 -3.89
N LEU A 469 -6.00 -23.65 -5.11
CA LEU A 469 -6.66 -23.03 -6.26
C LEU A 469 -7.96 -23.75 -6.67
N ALA A 470 -8.02 -25.07 -6.53
CA ALA A 470 -9.23 -25.85 -6.84
C ALA A 470 -10.40 -25.49 -5.91
N ASP A 471 -10.13 -25.29 -4.61
CA ASP A 471 -11.16 -24.98 -3.62
C ASP A 471 -11.78 -23.59 -3.88
N VAL A 472 -11.01 -22.68 -4.43
CA VAL A 472 -11.49 -21.34 -4.82
C VAL A 472 -12.55 -21.44 -5.89
N LEU A 473 -12.36 -22.27 -6.92
CA LEU A 473 -13.30 -22.45 -8.01
C LEU A 473 -14.64 -23.05 -7.56
N GLU A 474 -14.62 -23.90 -6.53
CA GLU A 474 -15.86 -24.42 -5.94
C GLU A 474 -16.65 -23.36 -5.16
N GLN A 475 -15.94 -22.50 -4.41
CA GLN A 475 -16.58 -21.44 -3.63
C GLN A 475 -17.25 -20.39 -4.54
N VAL A 476 -16.67 -20.13 -5.70
CA VAL A 476 -17.23 -19.17 -6.68
C VAL A 476 -18.57 -19.62 -7.25
N LYS A 477 -18.72 -20.92 -7.55
CA LYS A 477 -20.00 -21.47 -8.04
C LYS A 477 -21.17 -21.17 -7.08
N PHE A 478 -20.84 -21.02 -5.80
CA PHE A 478 -21.81 -20.63 -4.78
C PHE A 478 -22.15 -19.14 -4.83
N LEU A 479 -21.17 -18.29 -5.14
CA LEU A 479 -21.34 -16.84 -5.22
C LEU A 479 -22.08 -16.41 -6.49
N ASP A 480 -21.93 -17.15 -7.59
CA ASP A 480 -22.60 -16.88 -8.88
C ASP A 480 -24.04 -17.42 -8.93
N SER A 481 -24.47 -18.23 -7.96
CA SER A 481 -25.83 -18.74 -7.93
C SER A 481 -26.80 -17.66 -7.41
N PRO A 482 -27.79 -17.21 -8.20
CA PRO A 482 -28.75 -16.21 -7.74
C PRO A 482 -29.51 -16.72 -6.52
N PRO A 483 -29.70 -15.89 -5.48
CA PRO A 483 -30.50 -16.27 -4.32
C PRO A 483 -31.94 -16.48 -4.72
N SER A 484 -32.47 -17.66 -4.40
CA SER A 484 -33.89 -18.03 -4.66
C SER A 484 -34.82 -17.38 -3.63
N GLY A 485 -35.16 -16.07 -3.78
CA GLY A 485 -36.07 -15.38 -2.86
C GLY A 485 -36.45 -13.95 -3.29
N PRO A 486 -37.60 -13.41 -2.85
CA PRO A 486 -38.19 -12.19 -3.40
C PRO A 486 -37.70 -10.88 -2.78
N SER A 487 -36.45 -10.71 -2.38
CA SER A 487 -35.88 -9.42 -1.92
C SER A 487 -34.48 -9.19 -2.47
N ASP A 488 -34.42 -8.81 -3.76
CA ASP A 488 -33.18 -8.50 -4.48
C ASP A 488 -32.42 -7.27 -3.95
N GLN A 489 -32.98 -6.52 -3.00
CA GLN A 489 -32.34 -5.31 -2.47
C GLN A 489 -31.56 -5.54 -1.15
N ASP A 490 -31.82 -6.62 -0.39
CA ASP A 490 -31.18 -6.87 0.91
C ASP A 490 -30.07 -7.93 0.88
N ILE A 491 -29.90 -8.67 -0.20
CA ILE A 491 -28.83 -9.63 -0.44
C ILE A 491 -27.79 -9.07 -1.42
N ALA A 492 -27.71 -7.76 -1.54
CA ALA A 492 -26.49 -7.19 -2.08
C ALA A 492 -25.39 -7.56 -1.10
N LEU A 493 -24.54 -8.58 -1.46
CA LEU A 493 -23.18 -8.59 -0.96
C LEU A 493 -22.76 -7.14 -0.97
N GLY A 494 -22.44 -6.58 0.22
CA GLY A 494 -21.99 -5.21 0.22
C GLY A 494 -20.98 -5.11 -0.91
N SER A 495 -21.09 -4.10 -1.73
CA SER A 495 -20.29 -3.95 -2.97
C SER A 495 -18.81 -4.25 -2.75
N ASP A 496 -18.32 -4.02 -1.52
CA ASP A 496 -16.98 -4.38 -1.05
C ASP A 496 -16.69 -5.90 -1.15
N LEU A 497 -17.59 -6.75 -0.64
CA LEU A 497 -17.40 -8.21 -0.69
C LEU A 497 -17.44 -8.73 -2.13
N ARG A 498 -18.31 -8.17 -2.96
CA ARG A 498 -18.39 -8.51 -4.39
C ARG A 498 -17.11 -8.14 -5.12
N ALA A 499 -16.55 -6.94 -4.87
CA ALA A 499 -15.30 -6.52 -5.47
C ALA A 499 -14.14 -7.45 -5.08
N VAL A 500 -14.05 -7.85 -3.79
CA VAL A 500 -13.04 -8.80 -3.31
C VAL A 500 -13.26 -10.20 -3.88
N ALA A 501 -14.50 -10.65 -4.03
CA ALA A 501 -14.80 -11.94 -4.65
C ALA A 501 -14.32 -11.97 -6.12
N LEU A 502 -14.67 -10.95 -6.92
CA LEU A 502 -14.23 -10.81 -8.31
C LEU A 502 -12.69 -10.73 -8.41
N MET A 503 -12.05 -9.97 -7.53
CA MET A 503 -10.59 -9.90 -7.48
C MET A 503 -9.96 -11.28 -7.21
N ASN A 504 -10.38 -11.99 -6.16
CA ASN A 504 -9.80 -13.29 -5.82
C ASN A 504 -10.07 -14.34 -6.90
N LEU A 505 -11.27 -14.34 -7.47
CA LEU A 505 -11.64 -15.20 -8.58
C LEU A 505 -10.73 -14.97 -9.79
N GLY A 506 -10.67 -13.73 -10.26
CA GLY A 506 -9.85 -13.39 -11.42
C GLY A 506 -8.36 -13.69 -11.20
N ILE A 507 -7.84 -13.54 -9.98
CA ILE A 507 -6.46 -13.93 -9.64
C ILE A 507 -6.26 -15.43 -9.80
N VAL A 508 -7.16 -16.25 -9.25
CA VAL A 508 -7.04 -17.71 -9.31
C VAL A 508 -7.22 -18.22 -10.73
N GLU A 509 -8.16 -17.68 -11.47
CA GLU A 509 -8.33 -18.02 -12.89
C GLU A 509 -7.10 -17.66 -13.72
N ALA A 510 -6.48 -16.50 -13.48
CA ALA A 510 -5.24 -16.11 -14.13
C ALA A 510 -4.09 -17.09 -13.84
N TRP A 511 -3.96 -17.53 -12.60
CA TRP A 511 -2.93 -18.48 -12.20
C TRP A 511 -3.20 -19.91 -12.69
N SER A 512 -4.47 -20.28 -12.83
CA SER A 512 -4.90 -21.59 -13.35
C SER A 512 -5.01 -21.62 -14.89
N GLY A 513 -4.87 -20.47 -15.56
CA GLY A 513 -4.98 -20.40 -17.02
C GLY A 513 -6.42 -20.46 -17.57
N LEU A 514 -7.41 -20.10 -16.76
CA LEU A 514 -8.83 -20.11 -17.14
C LEU A 514 -9.20 -18.84 -17.93
N GLY A 515 -10.16 -18.98 -18.86
CA GLY A 515 -10.46 -17.96 -19.86
C GLY A 515 -11.16 -16.68 -19.36
N ASP A 516 -11.82 -16.72 -18.20
CA ASP A 516 -12.63 -15.60 -17.69
C ASP A 516 -11.86 -14.60 -16.80
N ALA A 517 -10.62 -14.87 -16.48
CA ALA A 517 -9.78 -14.06 -15.60
C ALA A 517 -9.78 -12.56 -15.94
N GLU A 518 -9.64 -12.22 -17.24
CA GLU A 518 -9.62 -10.83 -17.68
C GLU A 518 -10.94 -10.12 -17.40
N ARG A 519 -12.05 -10.78 -17.68
CA ARG A 519 -13.40 -10.23 -17.44
C ARG A 519 -13.61 -9.95 -15.95
N HIS A 520 -13.36 -10.94 -15.09
CA HIS A 520 -13.58 -10.78 -13.65
C HIS A 520 -12.67 -9.71 -13.03
N LEU A 521 -11.41 -9.62 -13.45
CA LEU A 521 -10.50 -8.57 -12.98
C LEU A 521 -10.93 -7.17 -13.46
N GLN A 522 -11.45 -7.05 -14.68
CA GLN A 522 -11.96 -5.78 -15.20
C GLN A 522 -13.24 -5.35 -14.48
N GLU A 523 -14.19 -6.26 -14.28
CA GLU A 523 -15.41 -6.03 -13.52
C GLU A 523 -15.07 -5.65 -12.07
N GLY A 524 -14.14 -6.37 -11.44
CA GLY A 524 -13.66 -6.08 -10.09
C GLY A 524 -13.01 -4.71 -9.97
N ALA A 525 -12.15 -4.32 -10.92
CA ALA A 525 -11.52 -3.00 -10.95
C ALA A 525 -12.55 -1.87 -11.14
N THR A 526 -13.54 -2.09 -12.00
CA THR A 526 -14.60 -1.10 -12.24
C THR A 526 -15.46 -0.90 -11.00
N LEU A 527 -15.92 -2.00 -10.38
CA LEU A 527 -16.71 -1.95 -9.15
C LEU A 527 -15.92 -1.30 -8.01
N ALA A 528 -14.63 -1.66 -7.85
CA ALA A 528 -13.76 -1.08 -6.82
C ALA A 528 -13.64 0.44 -6.98
N ARG A 529 -13.52 0.93 -8.21
CA ARG A 529 -13.50 2.38 -8.51
C ARG A 529 -14.83 3.05 -8.17
N GLU A 530 -15.95 2.46 -8.54
CA GLU A 530 -17.30 2.98 -8.26
C GLU A 530 -17.59 3.12 -6.77
N ILE A 531 -17.12 2.16 -5.97
CA ILE A 531 -17.31 2.16 -4.51
C ILE A 531 -16.20 2.90 -3.74
N GLY A 532 -15.23 3.52 -4.44
CA GLY A 532 -14.15 4.28 -3.83
C GLY A 532 -13.11 3.41 -3.08
N ARG A 533 -12.83 2.19 -3.57
CA ARG A 533 -11.83 1.27 -3.00
C ARG A 533 -10.59 1.14 -3.90
N PRO A 534 -9.73 2.16 -3.94
CA PRO A 534 -8.60 2.19 -4.87
C PRO A 534 -7.60 1.05 -4.66
N TYR A 535 -7.46 0.52 -3.45
CA TYR A 535 -6.60 -0.64 -3.19
C TYR A 535 -7.06 -1.90 -3.95
N LEU A 536 -8.37 -2.18 -3.95
CA LEU A 536 -8.94 -3.30 -4.71
C LEU A 536 -8.83 -3.05 -6.22
N GLU A 537 -9.01 -1.81 -6.67
CA GLU A 537 -8.80 -1.43 -8.07
C GLU A 537 -7.36 -1.74 -8.50
N VAL A 538 -6.37 -1.25 -7.77
CA VAL A 538 -4.94 -1.51 -8.05
C VAL A 538 -4.62 -2.99 -8.01
N SER A 539 -5.20 -3.74 -7.07
CA SER A 539 -5.01 -5.19 -7.00
C SER A 539 -5.50 -5.90 -8.27
N CYS A 540 -6.67 -5.55 -8.77
CA CYS A 540 -7.19 -6.09 -10.02
C CYS A 540 -6.33 -5.68 -11.23
N LEU A 541 -5.96 -4.40 -11.34
CA LEU A 541 -5.11 -3.88 -12.42
C LEU A 541 -3.74 -4.55 -12.43
N SER A 542 -3.14 -4.78 -11.27
CA SER A 542 -1.85 -5.46 -11.13
C SER A 542 -1.87 -6.88 -11.72
N GLN A 543 -2.97 -7.59 -11.54
CA GLN A 543 -3.13 -8.95 -12.09
C GLN A 543 -3.49 -8.95 -13.58
N LEU A 544 -4.17 -7.90 -14.07
CA LEU A 544 -4.48 -7.77 -15.50
C LEU A 544 -3.22 -7.73 -16.38
N GLY A 545 -2.12 -7.21 -15.86
CA GLY A 545 -0.81 -7.33 -16.51
C GLY A 545 -0.41 -8.79 -16.75
N PHE A 546 -0.56 -9.64 -15.76
CA PHE A 546 -0.22 -11.07 -15.84
C PHE A 546 -1.12 -11.84 -16.81
N VAL A 547 -2.42 -11.56 -16.82
CA VAL A 547 -3.36 -12.18 -17.80
C VAL A 547 -2.98 -11.82 -19.24
N SER A 548 -2.39 -10.67 -19.45
CA SER A 548 -2.00 -10.17 -20.77
C SER A 548 -0.81 -10.90 -21.42
N LYS A 549 -0.28 -11.96 -20.81
CA LYS A 549 0.81 -12.78 -21.35
C LYS A 549 0.54 -13.35 -22.75
N ILE A 550 -0.73 -13.45 -23.14
CA ILE A 550 -1.17 -13.88 -24.47
C ILE A 550 -1.23 -12.75 -25.50
N TYR A 551 -1.10 -11.49 -25.06
CA TYR A 551 -1.07 -10.30 -25.89
C TYR A 551 0.36 -9.89 -26.23
N PRO A 552 0.56 -9.01 -27.23
CA PRO A 552 1.86 -8.41 -27.50
C PRO A 552 2.48 -7.77 -26.23
N PHE A 553 3.80 -7.87 -26.08
CA PHE A 553 4.49 -7.31 -24.90
C PHE A 553 4.20 -5.83 -24.68
N THR A 554 3.94 -5.06 -25.73
CA THR A 554 3.54 -3.65 -25.63
C THR A 554 2.25 -3.45 -24.84
N VAL A 555 1.27 -4.36 -24.98
CA VAL A 555 0.00 -4.33 -24.24
C VAL A 555 0.25 -4.70 -22.77
N THR A 556 1.00 -5.78 -22.55
CA THR A 556 1.39 -6.23 -21.21
C THR A 556 2.13 -5.15 -20.45
N GLN A 557 3.14 -4.54 -21.04
CA GLN A 557 3.92 -3.45 -20.45
C GLN A 557 3.08 -2.22 -20.14
N ARG A 558 2.16 -1.85 -21.04
CA ARG A 558 1.24 -0.73 -20.80
C ARG A 558 0.35 -0.99 -19.61
N ARG A 559 -0.32 -2.16 -19.53
CA ARG A 559 -1.18 -2.53 -18.39
C ARG A 559 -0.43 -2.55 -17.07
N CYS A 560 0.79 -3.10 -17.07
CA CYS A 560 1.63 -3.09 -15.87
C CYS A 560 2.00 -1.66 -15.44
N ARG A 561 2.38 -0.78 -16.39
CA ARG A 561 2.69 0.61 -16.06
C ARG A 561 1.46 1.38 -15.55
N GLU A 562 0.28 1.17 -16.14
CA GLU A 562 -0.98 1.75 -15.66
C GLU A 562 -1.27 1.34 -14.20
N ALA A 563 -1.08 0.06 -13.86
CA ALA A 563 -1.23 -0.42 -12.50
C ALA A 563 -0.19 0.18 -11.54
N ILE A 564 1.09 0.27 -11.97
CA ILE A 564 2.18 0.85 -11.18
C ILE A 564 1.93 2.35 -10.95
N GLU A 565 1.53 3.10 -11.97
CA GLU A 565 1.21 4.53 -11.85
C GLU A 565 0.01 4.75 -10.91
N ALA A 566 -1.01 3.89 -10.98
CA ALA A 566 -2.12 3.93 -10.05
C ALA A 566 -1.66 3.68 -8.60
N ALA A 567 -0.83 2.66 -8.37
CA ALA A 567 -0.26 2.38 -7.07
C ALA A 567 0.62 3.53 -6.56
N ASP A 568 1.48 4.10 -7.40
CA ASP A 568 2.39 5.19 -7.03
C ASP A 568 1.62 6.47 -6.64
N ARG A 569 0.49 6.77 -7.31
CA ARG A 569 -0.40 7.90 -6.94
C ARG A 569 -0.92 7.77 -5.50
N HIS A 570 -1.25 6.56 -5.07
CA HIS A 570 -1.71 6.28 -3.70
C HIS A 570 -0.55 5.99 -2.74
N GLY A 571 0.68 5.88 -3.25
CA GLY A 571 1.86 5.60 -2.48
C GLY A 571 2.11 4.15 -2.13
N TRP A 572 1.52 3.25 -2.88
CA TRP A 572 1.66 1.80 -2.71
C TRP A 572 2.71 1.18 -3.62
N GLY A 573 3.60 1.99 -4.16
CA GLY A 573 4.67 1.52 -5.08
C GLY A 573 5.67 0.54 -4.46
N ALA A 574 5.64 0.37 -3.13
CA ALA A 574 6.43 -0.61 -2.38
C ALA A 574 5.54 -1.60 -1.59
N GLU A 575 4.22 -1.63 -1.85
CA GLU A 575 3.30 -2.56 -1.18
C GLU A 575 3.15 -3.87 -1.98
N PRO A 576 2.81 -5.00 -1.32
CA PRO A 576 2.64 -6.28 -1.99
C PRO A 576 1.61 -6.30 -3.13
N VAL A 577 0.62 -5.42 -3.09
CA VAL A 577 -0.45 -5.32 -4.10
C VAL A 577 0.07 -5.11 -5.52
N ILE A 578 1.21 -4.44 -5.68
CA ILE A 578 1.76 -4.12 -7.00
C ILE A 578 2.78 -5.15 -7.53
N VAL A 579 3.20 -6.09 -6.68
CA VAL A 579 4.23 -7.08 -7.03
C VAL A 579 3.90 -7.87 -8.30
N PRO A 580 2.68 -8.35 -8.55
CA PRO A 580 2.37 -9.06 -9.80
C PRO A 580 2.66 -8.23 -11.06
N ALA A 581 2.31 -6.94 -11.05
CA ALA A 581 2.61 -6.04 -12.18
C ALA A 581 4.11 -5.78 -12.33
N LEU A 582 4.84 -5.60 -11.22
CA LEU A 582 6.29 -5.42 -11.24
C LEU A 582 7.01 -6.64 -11.80
N LEU A 583 6.63 -7.86 -11.36
CA LEU A 583 7.20 -9.12 -11.83
C LEU A 583 6.86 -9.37 -13.30
N THR A 584 5.63 -9.10 -13.71
CA THR A 584 5.22 -9.25 -15.12
C THR A 584 5.95 -8.27 -16.02
N LEU A 585 6.13 -7.02 -15.57
CA LEU A 585 6.91 -6.02 -16.30
C LEU A 585 8.38 -6.45 -16.40
N ALA A 586 8.97 -6.91 -15.30
CA ALA A 586 10.33 -7.45 -15.28
C ALA A 586 10.49 -8.62 -16.27
N ALA A 587 9.56 -9.60 -16.25
CA ALA A 587 9.55 -10.71 -17.17
C ALA A 587 9.48 -10.25 -18.64
N SER A 588 8.62 -9.27 -18.94
CA SER A 588 8.50 -8.75 -20.31
C SER A 588 9.77 -8.05 -20.78
N MET A 589 10.49 -7.32 -19.89
CA MET A 589 11.79 -6.72 -20.21
C MET A 589 12.88 -7.77 -20.43
N ILE A 590 12.89 -8.82 -19.61
CA ILE A 590 13.82 -9.94 -19.75
C ILE A 590 13.56 -10.67 -21.07
N TYR A 591 12.30 -10.89 -21.47
CA TYR A 591 11.96 -11.48 -22.75
C TYR A 591 12.48 -10.66 -23.93
N THR A 592 12.41 -9.33 -23.87
CA THR A 592 12.90 -8.45 -24.95
C THR A 592 14.41 -8.18 -24.90
N GLY A 593 15.13 -8.77 -23.92
CA GLY A 593 16.58 -8.61 -23.80
C GLY A 593 17.05 -7.42 -22.97
N ASP A 594 16.15 -6.64 -22.41
CA ASP A 594 16.47 -5.50 -21.52
C ASP A 594 16.74 -6.02 -20.08
N LEU A 595 17.79 -6.83 -19.92
CA LEU A 595 18.08 -7.57 -18.69
C LEU A 595 18.30 -6.65 -17.47
N ASP A 596 18.92 -5.48 -17.69
CA ASP A 596 19.21 -4.54 -16.59
C ASP A 596 17.93 -3.83 -16.11
N ASP A 597 17.04 -3.47 -17.03
CA ASP A 597 15.73 -2.92 -16.71
C ASP A 597 14.86 -3.98 -16.02
N GLY A 598 14.89 -5.21 -16.54
CA GLY A 598 14.24 -6.36 -15.92
C GLY A 598 14.69 -6.58 -14.47
N GLU A 599 16.01 -6.52 -14.21
CA GLU A 599 16.56 -6.62 -12.86
C GLU A 599 16.10 -5.47 -11.95
N ARG A 600 16.04 -4.23 -12.46
CA ARG A 600 15.58 -3.08 -11.66
C ARG A 600 14.13 -3.27 -11.19
N TRP A 601 13.25 -3.74 -12.06
CA TRP A 601 11.86 -4.03 -11.72
C TRP A 601 11.73 -5.22 -10.78
N LEU A 602 12.51 -6.28 -11.00
CA LEU A 602 12.56 -7.44 -10.10
C LEU A 602 13.00 -7.04 -8.69
N ARG A 603 14.07 -6.25 -8.55
CA ARG A 603 14.52 -5.74 -7.25
C ARG A 603 13.48 -4.84 -6.57
N ARG A 604 12.69 -4.08 -7.36
CA ARG A 604 11.57 -3.32 -6.80
C ARG A 604 10.48 -4.26 -6.26
N ALA A 605 10.18 -5.33 -6.99
CA ALA A 605 9.23 -6.34 -6.54
C ALA A 605 9.69 -7.05 -5.26
N GLU A 606 10.97 -7.45 -5.19
CA GLU A 606 11.56 -8.10 -4.01
C GLU A 606 11.47 -7.22 -2.76
N ARG A 607 11.72 -5.92 -2.89
CA ARG A 607 11.55 -4.97 -1.77
C ARG A 607 10.10 -4.85 -1.30
N ALA A 608 9.14 -4.95 -2.21
CA ALA A 608 7.73 -4.92 -1.89
C ALA A 608 7.20 -6.24 -1.28
N LEU A 609 8.01 -7.30 -1.32
CA LEU A 609 7.70 -8.63 -0.76
C LEU A 609 8.04 -8.79 0.72
N GLU A 610 8.51 -7.75 1.42
CA GLU A 610 8.76 -7.81 2.86
C GLU A 610 7.43 -8.03 3.61
N GLY A 611 7.06 -9.30 3.85
CA GLY A 611 5.83 -9.74 4.52
C GLY A 611 5.41 -11.16 4.08
N ASP A 612 4.34 -11.68 4.67
CA ASP A 612 3.79 -13.00 4.30
C ASP A 612 2.97 -12.90 3.01
N THR A 613 3.67 -13.03 1.89
CA THR A 613 3.07 -13.15 0.57
C THR A 613 2.84 -14.63 0.24
N GLY A 614 1.63 -14.97 -0.19
CA GLY A 614 1.26 -16.35 -0.50
C GLY A 614 2.21 -17.04 -1.51
N PRO A 615 2.20 -18.40 -1.55
CA PRO A 615 3.16 -19.19 -2.33
C PRO A 615 3.15 -18.88 -3.83
N GLY A 616 2.02 -18.43 -4.41
CA GLY A 616 1.90 -18.11 -5.83
C GLY A 616 2.75 -16.90 -6.26
N ILE A 617 2.80 -15.84 -5.47
CA ILE A 617 3.62 -14.66 -5.78
C ILE A 617 5.11 -14.99 -5.61
N ARG A 618 5.46 -15.72 -4.57
CA ARG A 618 6.85 -16.17 -4.35
C ARG A 618 7.33 -17.09 -5.48
N LEU A 619 6.45 -17.98 -5.95
CA LEU A 619 6.73 -18.83 -7.12
C LEU A 619 7.04 -17.96 -8.34
N LEU A 620 6.21 -16.97 -8.65
CA LEU A 620 6.43 -16.08 -9.79
C LEU A 620 7.74 -15.29 -9.66
N THR A 621 8.12 -14.86 -8.45
CA THR A 621 9.40 -14.17 -8.19
C THR A 621 10.59 -15.06 -8.56
N HIS A 622 10.58 -16.32 -8.12
CA HIS A 622 11.64 -17.27 -8.47
C HIS A 622 11.69 -17.57 -9.97
N ILE A 623 10.53 -17.64 -10.63
CA ILE A 623 10.49 -17.81 -12.10
C ILE A 623 11.20 -16.65 -12.80
N VAL A 624 10.83 -15.41 -12.45
CA VAL A 624 11.39 -14.22 -13.10
C VAL A 624 12.89 -14.09 -12.81
N ASN A 625 13.32 -14.41 -11.58
CA ASN A 625 14.74 -14.43 -11.24
C ASN A 625 15.49 -15.53 -12.04
N GLY A 626 14.93 -16.73 -12.14
CA GLY A 626 15.47 -17.81 -12.96
C GLY A 626 15.62 -17.40 -14.43
N MET A 627 14.61 -16.72 -15.00
CA MET A 627 14.68 -16.16 -16.36
C MET A 627 15.84 -15.16 -16.50
N LEU A 628 16.01 -14.26 -15.53
CA LEU A 628 17.09 -13.27 -15.52
C LEU A 628 18.46 -13.94 -15.46
N GLN A 629 18.64 -14.94 -14.58
CA GLN A 629 19.90 -15.67 -14.45
C GLN A 629 20.22 -16.45 -15.73
N ALA A 630 19.21 -17.14 -16.31
CA ALA A 630 19.36 -17.85 -17.57
C ALA A 630 19.71 -16.90 -18.73
N GLY A 631 19.04 -15.76 -18.82
CA GLY A 631 19.34 -14.72 -19.81
C GLY A 631 20.75 -14.14 -19.69
N ARG A 632 21.32 -14.11 -18.49
CA ARG A 632 22.71 -13.70 -18.21
C ARG A 632 23.74 -14.82 -18.35
N GLY A 633 23.32 -16.02 -18.72
CA GLY A 633 24.19 -17.19 -18.83
C GLY A 633 24.66 -17.77 -17.48
N ARG A 634 24.05 -17.35 -16.35
CA ARG A 634 24.32 -17.87 -15.01
C ARG A 634 23.46 -19.12 -14.75
N LEU A 635 23.81 -20.20 -15.46
CA LEU A 635 22.97 -21.39 -15.49
C LEU A 635 22.82 -22.11 -14.12
N PRO A 636 23.87 -22.22 -13.26
CA PRO A 636 23.69 -22.79 -11.92
C PRO A 636 22.69 -22.07 -11.06
N GLU A 637 22.72 -20.73 -11.07
CA GLU A 637 21.79 -19.88 -10.35
C GLU A 637 20.37 -20.02 -10.91
N ALA A 638 20.22 -20.09 -12.24
CA ALA A 638 18.93 -20.31 -12.88
C ALA A 638 18.29 -21.64 -12.46
N VAL A 639 19.07 -22.73 -12.41
CA VAL A 639 18.58 -24.05 -11.93
C VAL A 639 18.13 -23.98 -10.47
N GLN A 640 18.84 -23.26 -9.60
CA GLN A 640 18.47 -23.06 -8.21
C GLN A 640 17.13 -22.34 -8.08
N GLU A 641 16.94 -21.26 -8.84
CA GLU A 641 15.72 -20.45 -8.84
C GLU A 641 14.52 -21.23 -9.39
N PHE A 642 14.64 -21.88 -10.51
CA PHE A 642 13.59 -22.74 -11.05
C PHE A 642 13.26 -23.91 -10.11
N GLY A 643 14.26 -24.49 -9.44
CA GLY A 643 14.07 -25.52 -8.42
C GLY A 643 13.33 -24.99 -7.17
N ALA A 644 13.58 -23.72 -6.78
CA ALA A 644 12.83 -23.05 -5.72
C ALA A 644 11.37 -22.82 -6.11
N ALA A 645 11.12 -22.39 -7.35
CA ALA A 645 9.77 -22.25 -7.90
C ALA A 645 9.00 -23.59 -7.87
N GLU A 646 9.64 -24.71 -8.26
CA GLU A 646 9.00 -26.04 -8.22
C GLU A 646 8.66 -26.50 -6.80
N ARG A 647 9.54 -26.24 -5.83
CA ARG A 647 9.22 -26.54 -4.42
C ARG A 647 8.01 -25.75 -3.92
N LEU A 648 7.84 -24.51 -4.33
CA LEU A 648 6.66 -23.72 -4.02
C LEU A 648 5.43 -24.24 -4.76
N ARG A 649 5.57 -24.66 -6.01
CA ARG A 649 4.49 -25.28 -6.79
C ARG A 649 3.89 -26.49 -6.07
N SER A 650 4.72 -27.32 -5.42
CA SER A 650 4.23 -28.49 -4.68
C SER A 650 3.34 -28.12 -3.46
N GLN A 651 3.36 -26.87 -3.03
CA GLN A 651 2.49 -26.34 -1.98
C GLN A 651 1.14 -25.84 -2.53
N LEU A 652 1.02 -25.67 -3.85
CA LEU A 652 -0.23 -25.25 -4.49
C LEU A 652 -1.09 -26.51 -4.78
N THR A 653 -2.36 -26.48 -4.40
CA THR A 653 -3.31 -27.50 -4.82
C THR A 653 -4.02 -27.04 -6.10
N GLY A 654 -3.64 -27.62 -7.21
CA GLY A 654 -4.12 -27.26 -8.55
C GLY A 654 -2.99 -26.97 -9.53
N SER A 655 -3.30 -26.97 -10.81
CA SER A 655 -2.33 -26.71 -11.85
C SER A 655 -2.07 -25.21 -11.97
N HIS A 656 -0.81 -24.80 -11.83
CA HIS A 656 -0.41 -23.41 -12.14
C HIS A 656 -0.04 -23.34 -13.62
N VAL A 657 -0.53 -22.29 -14.30
CA VAL A 657 -0.37 -22.11 -15.76
C VAL A 657 1.09 -22.14 -16.24
N LEU A 658 2.07 -21.76 -15.41
CA LEU A 658 3.50 -21.78 -15.74
C LEU A 658 4.21 -23.06 -15.28
N ALA A 659 3.50 -24.06 -14.75
CA ALA A 659 4.10 -25.26 -14.16
C ALA A 659 5.01 -26.00 -15.14
N ASN A 660 4.49 -26.33 -16.33
CA ASN A 660 5.23 -27.07 -17.35
C ASN A 660 6.40 -26.26 -17.91
N GLN A 661 6.24 -24.93 -18.04
CA GLN A 661 7.31 -24.05 -18.51
C GLN A 661 8.49 -24.00 -17.54
N VAL A 662 8.24 -23.90 -16.24
CA VAL A 662 9.28 -23.88 -15.20
C VAL A 662 10.03 -25.21 -15.18
N THR A 663 9.30 -26.32 -15.19
CA THR A 663 9.90 -27.66 -15.24
C THR A 663 10.74 -27.84 -16.53
N GLY A 664 10.19 -27.43 -17.69
CA GLY A 664 10.87 -27.46 -18.96
C GLY A 664 12.17 -26.67 -18.96
N TRP A 665 12.12 -25.42 -18.50
CA TRP A 665 13.32 -24.58 -18.45
C TRP A 665 14.36 -25.09 -17.45
N ARG A 666 13.97 -25.64 -16.30
CA ARG A 666 14.91 -26.24 -15.35
C ARG A 666 15.65 -27.42 -15.98
N LEU A 667 14.88 -28.34 -16.58
CA LEU A 667 15.45 -29.52 -17.21
C LEU A 667 16.37 -29.17 -18.39
N ALA A 668 15.96 -28.24 -19.25
CA ALA A 668 16.78 -27.74 -20.36
C ALA A 668 18.07 -27.07 -19.85
N THR A 669 17.99 -26.30 -18.78
CA THR A 669 19.15 -25.62 -18.16
C THR A 669 20.10 -26.65 -17.53
N GLN A 670 19.58 -27.70 -16.86
CA GLN A 670 20.37 -28.81 -16.35
C GLN A 670 21.09 -29.55 -17.47
N ALA A 671 20.40 -29.81 -18.60
CA ALA A 671 21.03 -30.46 -19.77
C ALA A 671 22.21 -29.63 -20.30
N ARG A 672 22.07 -28.29 -20.37
CA ARG A 672 23.18 -27.40 -20.78
C ARG A 672 24.35 -27.38 -19.81
N LEU A 673 24.13 -27.71 -18.54
CA LEU A 673 25.19 -27.90 -17.53
C LEU A 673 25.85 -29.30 -17.57
N GLY A 674 25.40 -30.15 -18.48
CA GLY A 674 25.89 -31.55 -18.55
C GLY A 674 25.23 -32.48 -17.52
N MET A 675 24.21 -32.04 -16.80
CA MET A 675 23.48 -32.83 -15.79
C MET A 675 22.37 -33.69 -16.44
N THR A 676 22.61 -34.25 -17.60
CA THR A 676 21.60 -34.96 -18.42
C THR A 676 21.02 -36.19 -17.72
N GLY A 677 21.81 -36.89 -16.88
CA GLY A 677 21.34 -38.02 -16.09
C GLY A 677 20.29 -37.64 -15.06
N GLU A 678 20.50 -36.54 -14.35
CA GLU A 678 19.52 -35.98 -13.37
C GLU A 678 18.26 -35.48 -14.07
N ALA A 679 18.45 -34.76 -15.18
CA ALA A 679 17.33 -34.25 -15.98
C ALA A 679 16.43 -35.38 -16.51
N ARG A 680 17.01 -36.50 -16.98
CA ARG A 680 16.24 -37.68 -17.40
C ARG A 680 15.52 -38.37 -16.25
N ALA A 681 16.16 -38.45 -15.08
CA ALA A 681 15.54 -39.04 -13.90
C ALA A 681 14.33 -38.21 -13.42
N GLU A 682 14.39 -36.91 -13.54
CA GLU A 682 13.26 -36.00 -13.23
C GLU A 682 12.18 -36.09 -14.31
N LEU A 683 12.55 -36.11 -15.60
CA LEU A 683 11.63 -36.26 -16.71
C LEU A 683 10.80 -37.56 -16.61
N ALA A 684 11.41 -38.64 -16.13
CA ALA A 684 10.75 -39.95 -15.96
C ALA A 684 9.70 -39.96 -14.81
N LYS A 685 9.69 -38.96 -13.96
CA LYS A 685 8.70 -38.80 -12.86
C LYS A 685 7.44 -38.07 -13.27
N LEU A 686 7.44 -37.41 -14.43
CA LEU A 686 6.30 -36.65 -14.91
C LEU A 686 5.17 -37.62 -15.33
N ASP A 687 3.93 -37.20 -15.05
CA ASP A 687 2.75 -37.91 -15.53
C ASP A 687 2.53 -37.71 -17.05
N ASP A 688 1.59 -38.45 -17.64
CA ASP A 688 1.31 -38.42 -19.07
C ASP A 688 0.84 -37.06 -19.57
N GLU A 689 0.07 -36.33 -18.77
CA GLU A 689 -0.42 -34.98 -19.09
C GLU A 689 0.75 -33.99 -19.17
N GLN A 690 1.58 -33.99 -18.14
CA GLN A 690 2.78 -33.14 -18.11
C GLN A 690 3.76 -33.52 -19.25
N ALA A 691 3.97 -34.80 -19.45
CA ALA A 691 4.91 -35.30 -20.47
C ALA A 691 4.48 -34.94 -21.90
N SER A 692 3.17 -34.71 -22.14
CA SER A 692 2.61 -34.30 -23.44
C SER A 692 2.76 -32.81 -23.73
N ALA A 693 3.08 -31.97 -22.73
CA ALA A 693 3.21 -30.53 -22.90
C ALA A 693 4.42 -30.18 -23.78
N GLY A 694 4.26 -29.18 -24.65
CA GLY A 694 5.29 -28.75 -25.56
C GLY A 694 6.54 -28.22 -24.88
N GLU A 695 6.41 -27.57 -23.73
CA GLU A 695 7.52 -27.11 -22.88
C GLU A 695 8.40 -28.29 -22.42
N ILE A 696 7.77 -29.42 -22.11
CA ILE A 696 8.47 -30.65 -21.73
C ILE A 696 9.07 -31.34 -22.96
N GLY A 697 8.40 -31.23 -24.11
CA GLY A 697 8.97 -31.65 -25.41
C GLY A 697 10.28 -30.91 -25.71
N ASN A 698 10.32 -29.58 -25.50
CA ASN A 698 11.52 -28.76 -25.65
C ASN A 698 12.65 -29.20 -24.69
N ALA A 699 12.30 -29.45 -23.43
CA ALA A 699 13.28 -29.94 -22.44
C ALA A 699 13.85 -31.30 -22.84
N ARG A 700 13.01 -32.21 -23.32
CA ARG A 700 13.44 -33.54 -23.81
C ARG A 700 14.38 -33.41 -25.02
N ALA A 701 14.07 -32.49 -25.95
CA ALA A 701 14.94 -32.20 -27.10
C ALA A 701 16.29 -31.62 -26.65
N ALA A 702 16.29 -30.69 -25.70
CA ALA A 702 17.53 -30.12 -25.14
C ALA A 702 18.41 -31.20 -24.46
N ILE A 703 17.79 -32.18 -23.77
CA ILE A 703 18.52 -33.33 -23.17
C ILE A 703 19.11 -34.20 -24.26
N PHE A 704 18.37 -34.53 -25.34
CA PHE A 704 18.89 -35.31 -26.45
C PHE A 704 20.05 -34.61 -27.16
N LEU A 705 19.96 -33.32 -27.42
CA LEU A 705 21.06 -32.51 -27.97
C LEU A 705 22.29 -32.54 -27.08
N ALA A 706 22.14 -32.34 -25.78
CA ALA A 706 23.25 -32.39 -24.84
C ALA A 706 23.95 -33.77 -24.79
N ASP A 707 23.22 -34.87 -25.12
CA ASP A 707 23.75 -36.22 -25.21
C ASP A 707 24.29 -36.56 -26.61
N GLY A 708 24.21 -35.63 -27.57
CA GLY A 708 24.68 -35.90 -28.97
C GLY A 708 23.72 -36.75 -29.80
N ASP A 709 22.42 -36.76 -29.48
CA ASP A 709 21.36 -37.43 -30.24
C ASP A 709 20.40 -36.43 -30.92
N PRO A 710 20.80 -35.76 -31.98
CA PRO A 710 19.96 -34.81 -32.69
C PRO A 710 18.73 -35.44 -33.36
N ALA A 711 18.76 -36.71 -33.67
CA ALA A 711 17.61 -37.44 -34.22
C ALA A 711 16.53 -37.65 -33.16
N GLY A 712 16.93 -38.02 -31.96
CA GLY A 712 16.06 -38.07 -30.77
C GLY A 712 15.44 -36.71 -30.45
N ALA A 713 16.21 -35.64 -30.59
CA ALA A 713 15.71 -34.26 -30.38
C ALA A 713 14.61 -33.90 -31.36
N LEU A 714 14.77 -34.13 -32.66
CA LEU A 714 13.75 -33.90 -33.68
C LEU A 714 12.49 -34.75 -33.43
N SER A 715 12.65 -35.98 -32.97
CA SER A 715 11.51 -36.81 -32.61
C SER A 715 10.74 -36.28 -31.41
N ALA A 716 11.41 -35.70 -30.41
CA ALA A 716 10.80 -35.11 -29.23
C ALA A 716 10.04 -33.79 -29.55
N LEU A 717 10.43 -33.06 -30.59
CA LEU A 717 9.81 -31.79 -31.01
C LEU A 717 8.64 -31.99 -31.97
N ARG A 718 8.42 -33.19 -32.51
CA ARG A 718 7.45 -33.43 -33.59
C ARG A 718 6.05 -32.90 -33.24
N ASP A 719 5.52 -33.28 -32.11
CA ASP A 719 4.15 -32.92 -31.70
C ASP A 719 3.96 -31.42 -31.50
N VAL A 720 5.03 -30.71 -31.07
CA VAL A 720 4.99 -29.26 -30.94
C VAL A 720 5.03 -28.58 -32.31
N LEU A 721 5.91 -29.03 -33.18
CA LEU A 721 6.07 -28.45 -34.52
C LEU A 721 4.87 -28.76 -35.43
N ASP A 722 4.20 -29.87 -35.21
CA ASP A 722 2.97 -30.28 -35.92
C ASP A 722 1.72 -29.62 -35.30
N GLY A 723 1.86 -28.87 -34.19
CA GLY A 723 0.76 -28.13 -33.49
C GLY A 723 -0.20 -29.07 -32.76
N THR A 724 0.17 -30.32 -32.44
CA THR A 724 -0.66 -31.30 -31.72
C THR A 724 -0.42 -31.27 -30.21
N ALA A 725 0.77 -30.85 -29.73
CA ALA A 725 1.07 -30.73 -28.32
C ALA A 725 0.44 -29.45 -27.73
N PRO A 726 -0.10 -29.52 -26.51
CA PRO A 726 -0.53 -28.31 -25.80
C PRO A 726 0.68 -27.44 -25.45
N VAL A 727 0.60 -26.15 -25.75
CA VAL A 727 1.65 -25.15 -25.46
C VAL A 727 1.06 -23.96 -24.73
N ILE A 728 1.84 -23.32 -23.86
CA ILE A 728 1.40 -22.15 -23.13
C ILE A 728 1.27 -20.90 -24.04
N GLY A 729 2.05 -20.87 -25.12
CA GLY A 729 2.02 -19.78 -26.08
C GLY A 729 3.04 -19.95 -27.21
N TYR A 730 3.07 -18.99 -28.15
CA TYR A 730 3.92 -19.03 -29.34
C TYR A 730 5.42 -19.06 -29.03
N LEU A 731 5.85 -18.56 -27.85
CA LEU A 731 7.26 -18.59 -27.43
C LEU A 731 7.79 -20.02 -27.26
N THR A 732 6.96 -20.95 -26.84
CA THR A 732 7.31 -22.39 -26.77
C THR A 732 7.62 -22.93 -28.18
N VAL A 733 6.88 -22.50 -29.21
CA VAL A 733 7.11 -22.89 -30.60
C VAL A 733 8.38 -22.25 -31.14
N VAL A 734 8.69 -20.99 -30.77
CA VAL A 734 9.96 -20.34 -31.11
C VAL A 734 11.14 -21.15 -30.56
N GLU A 735 11.07 -21.56 -29.29
CA GLU A 735 12.10 -22.43 -28.68
C GLU A 735 12.22 -23.77 -29.42
N SER A 736 11.07 -24.38 -29.79
CA SER A 736 11.08 -25.67 -30.54
C SER A 736 11.75 -25.54 -31.91
N GLU A 737 11.47 -24.48 -32.64
CA GLU A 737 12.11 -24.24 -33.96
C GLU A 737 13.62 -24.00 -33.83
N LEU A 738 14.06 -23.30 -32.75
CA LEU A 738 15.47 -23.10 -32.49
C LEU A 738 16.18 -24.43 -32.13
N LEU A 739 15.57 -25.26 -31.29
CA LEU A 739 16.10 -26.58 -30.94
C LEU A 739 16.12 -27.50 -32.16
N ALA A 740 15.12 -27.45 -33.04
CA ALA A 740 15.12 -28.19 -34.30
C ALA A 740 16.23 -27.68 -35.24
N GLY A 741 16.46 -26.37 -35.30
CA GLY A 741 17.58 -25.80 -36.04
C GLY A 741 18.94 -26.29 -35.55
N LEU A 742 19.15 -26.35 -34.23
CA LEU A 742 20.36 -26.93 -33.64
C LEU A 742 20.52 -28.41 -34.00
N ALA A 743 19.45 -29.20 -33.92
CA ALA A 743 19.47 -30.61 -34.25
C ALA A 743 19.81 -30.86 -35.75
N HIS A 744 19.19 -30.10 -36.67
CA HIS A 744 19.50 -30.17 -38.07
C HIS A 744 20.95 -29.79 -38.40
N ARG A 745 21.49 -28.79 -37.70
CA ARG A 745 22.90 -28.41 -37.85
C ARG A 745 23.85 -29.52 -37.40
N GLU A 746 23.56 -30.15 -36.26
CA GLU A 746 24.38 -31.28 -35.81
C GLU A 746 24.32 -32.49 -36.76
N LEU A 747 23.18 -32.70 -37.44
CA LEU A 747 23.04 -33.70 -38.51
C LEU A 747 23.71 -33.27 -39.81
N GLY A 748 24.23 -32.04 -39.92
CA GLY A 748 24.85 -31.51 -41.13
C GLY A 748 23.87 -31.01 -42.20
N ASP A 749 22.57 -30.94 -41.89
CA ASP A 749 21.53 -30.37 -42.78
C ASP A 749 21.39 -28.87 -42.58
N GLN A 750 22.33 -28.11 -43.12
CA GLN A 750 22.34 -26.64 -43.03
C GLN A 750 21.08 -25.99 -43.60
N ARG A 751 20.48 -26.62 -44.66
CA ARG A 751 19.26 -26.06 -45.26
C ARG A 751 18.09 -26.17 -44.33
N ALA A 752 17.86 -27.30 -43.69
CA ALA A 752 16.80 -27.51 -42.73
C ALA A 752 17.04 -26.64 -41.45
N ALA A 753 18.30 -26.49 -41.01
CA ALA A 753 18.66 -25.61 -39.92
C ALA A 753 18.30 -24.16 -40.21
N ASN A 754 18.65 -23.62 -41.38
CA ASN A 754 18.30 -22.27 -41.80
C ASN A 754 16.77 -22.08 -41.87
N GLN A 755 16.04 -23.07 -42.41
CA GLN A 755 14.57 -22.98 -42.51
C GLN A 755 13.90 -22.95 -41.10
N ALA A 756 14.36 -23.78 -40.18
CA ALA A 756 13.85 -23.74 -38.79
C ALA A 756 14.17 -22.41 -38.12
N THR A 757 15.38 -21.88 -38.28
CA THR A 757 15.76 -20.54 -37.77
C THR A 757 14.91 -19.42 -38.34
N GLU A 758 14.64 -19.46 -39.66
CA GLU A 758 13.74 -18.44 -40.28
C GLU A 758 12.31 -18.53 -39.78
N ARG A 759 11.76 -19.72 -39.51
CA ARG A 759 10.44 -19.86 -38.89
C ARG A 759 10.43 -19.31 -37.44
N ALA A 760 11.47 -19.60 -36.66
CA ALA A 760 11.62 -19.02 -35.32
C ALA A 760 11.66 -17.48 -35.36
N LEU A 761 12.44 -16.90 -36.27
CA LEU A 761 12.54 -15.45 -36.45
C LEU A 761 11.23 -14.84 -36.92
N ALA A 762 10.50 -15.48 -37.83
CA ALA A 762 9.21 -15.01 -38.32
C ALA A 762 8.14 -14.98 -37.20
N LEU A 763 8.14 -16.01 -36.32
CA LEU A 763 7.28 -16.06 -35.14
C LEU A 763 7.67 -14.99 -34.11
N ALA A 764 8.96 -14.70 -33.99
CA ALA A 764 9.49 -13.71 -33.03
C ALA A 764 9.35 -12.25 -33.50
N GLU A 765 9.19 -11.99 -34.81
CA GLU A 765 9.22 -10.62 -35.37
C GLU A 765 8.22 -9.64 -34.72
N PRO A 766 6.95 -10.00 -34.38
CA PRO A 766 5.98 -9.07 -33.83
C PRO A 766 6.38 -8.48 -32.48
N ASP A 767 6.89 -9.30 -31.58
CA ASP A 767 7.19 -8.93 -30.21
C ASP A 767 8.68 -8.82 -29.90
N ARG A 768 9.52 -9.29 -30.81
CA ARG A 768 11.00 -9.29 -30.75
C ARG A 768 11.56 -9.93 -29.46
N PRO A 769 11.08 -11.13 -29.05
CA PRO A 769 11.64 -11.81 -27.88
C PRO A 769 13.07 -12.23 -28.15
N VAL A 770 13.94 -11.97 -27.17
CA VAL A 770 15.37 -12.36 -27.20
C VAL A 770 15.64 -13.56 -26.32
N LEU A 771 14.91 -13.69 -25.21
CA LEU A 771 15.13 -14.74 -24.22
C LEU A 771 15.12 -16.17 -24.80
N PRO A 772 14.19 -16.59 -25.70
CA PRO A 772 14.22 -17.90 -26.30
C PRO A 772 15.56 -18.23 -26.97
N PHE A 773 16.18 -17.26 -27.64
CA PHE A 773 17.47 -17.41 -28.32
C PHE A 773 18.63 -17.51 -27.31
N LEU A 774 18.55 -16.88 -26.15
CA LEU A 774 19.54 -16.99 -25.07
C LEU A 774 19.50 -18.34 -24.38
N ILE A 775 18.29 -18.80 -24.03
CA ILE A 775 18.13 -20.08 -23.30
C ILE A 775 18.38 -21.31 -24.16
N THR A 776 18.20 -21.24 -25.46
CA THR A 776 18.50 -22.34 -26.41
C THR A 776 19.94 -22.32 -26.92
N ASP A 777 20.74 -21.28 -26.59
CA ASP A 777 22.10 -21.09 -27.10
C ASP A 777 22.20 -21.05 -28.60
N SER A 778 21.31 -20.31 -29.24
CA SER A 778 21.13 -20.30 -30.72
C SER A 778 22.09 -19.36 -31.45
N ARG A 779 23.15 -18.87 -30.79
CA ARG A 779 24.10 -17.89 -31.40
C ARG A 779 24.61 -18.36 -32.75
N ASP A 780 25.11 -19.57 -32.81
CA ASP A 780 25.70 -20.12 -34.03
C ASP A 780 24.70 -20.31 -35.17
N LEU A 781 23.40 -20.55 -34.84
CA LEU A 781 22.34 -20.59 -35.84
C LEU A 781 22.12 -19.20 -36.45
N LEU A 782 22.08 -18.17 -35.61
CA LEU A 782 21.87 -16.79 -36.06
C LEU A 782 23.04 -16.23 -36.87
N GLU A 783 24.29 -16.62 -36.52
CA GLU A 783 25.49 -16.25 -37.25
C GLU A 783 25.59 -16.96 -38.61
N ALA A 784 25.02 -18.19 -38.72
CA ALA A 784 25.02 -18.98 -39.92
C ALA A 784 23.97 -18.58 -40.96
N VAL A 785 22.92 -17.80 -40.56
CA VAL A 785 21.88 -17.32 -41.51
C VAL A 785 22.48 -16.28 -42.45
N PRO A 786 22.39 -16.48 -43.80
CA PRO A 786 22.89 -15.52 -44.75
C PRO A 786 22.08 -14.23 -44.71
N ARG A 787 22.71 -13.12 -44.37
CA ARG A 787 22.03 -11.82 -44.12
C ARG A 787 21.31 -11.27 -45.37
N HIS A 788 21.61 -11.74 -46.53
CA HIS A 788 20.96 -11.35 -47.78
C HIS A 788 19.75 -12.21 -48.13
N GLU A 789 19.55 -13.34 -47.43
CA GLU A 789 18.44 -14.26 -47.64
C GLU A 789 17.33 -14.15 -46.58
N THR A 790 17.59 -13.42 -45.50
CA THR A 790 16.62 -13.24 -44.41
C THR A 790 15.94 -11.87 -44.40
N ALA A 791 14.64 -11.85 -44.11
CA ALA A 791 13.87 -10.61 -43.89
C ALA A 791 14.14 -10.02 -42.47
N HIS A 792 14.76 -10.78 -41.55
CA HIS A 792 14.84 -10.53 -40.10
C HIS A 792 16.21 -10.01 -39.64
N THR A 793 17.00 -9.38 -40.53
CA THR A 793 18.38 -8.93 -40.28
C THR A 793 18.49 -8.03 -39.05
N ALA A 794 17.51 -7.14 -38.82
CA ALA A 794 17.50 -6.24 -37.68
C ALA A 794 17.24 -6.98 -36.35
N LEU A 795 16.35 -7.97 -36.37
CA LEU A 795 16.08 -8.81 -35.19
C LEU A 795 17.29 -9.67 -34.83
N ILE A 796 17.96 -10.27 -35.84
CA ILE A 796 19.20 -11.03 -35.62
C ILE A 796 20.28 -10.14 -34.99
N ALA A 797 20.44 -8.90 -35.47
CA ALA A 797 21.43 -7.98 -34.92
C ALA A 797 21.14 -7.66 -33.43
N ASP A 798 19.89 -7.32 -33.10
CA ASP A 798 19.50 -7.05 -31.73
C ASP A 798 19.73 -8.24 -30.80
N ILE A 799 19.35 -9.45 -31.24
CA ILE A 799 19.57 -10.69 -30.46
C ILE A 799 21.06 -10.94 -30.24
N LEU A 800 21.91 -10.83 -31.29
CA LEU A 800 23.35 -11.04 -31.19
C LEU A 800 24.03 -9.97 -30.31
N ASP A 801 23.55 -8.74 -30.29
CA ASP A 801 24.04 -7.71 -29.39
C ASP A 801 23.79 -8.10 -27.93
N VAL A 802 22.57 -8.55 -27.59
CA VAL A 802 22.25 -9.01 -26.23
C VAL A 802 23.08 -10.27 -25.85
N ILE A 803 23.22 -11.23 -26.75
CA ILE A 803 24.07 -12.41 -26.53
C ILE A 803 25.53 -12.00 -26.25
N SER A 804 25.98 -10.88 -26.83
CA SER A 804 27.34 -10.34 -26.64
C SER A 804 27.45 -9.43 -25.40
N GLY A 805 26.41 -9.36 -24.57
CA GLY A 805 26.36 -8.53 -23.37
C GLY A 805 26.17 -7.03 -23.64
N ARG A 806 25.64 -6.66 -24.80
CA ARG A 806 25.31 -5.29 -25.18
C ARG A 806 23.79 -5.08 -25.11
N PRO A 807 23.32 -3.90 -24.75
CA PRO A 807 21.88 -3.61 -24.83
C PRO A 807 21.39 -3.69 -26.31
N PRO A 808 20.16 -4.12 -26.54
CA PRO A 808 19.61 -4.23 -27.89
C PRO A 808 19.68 -2.89 -28.60
N GLY A 809 20.22 -2.89 -29.83
CA GLY A 809 20.44 -1.66 -30.60
C GLY A 809 21.72 -0.91 -30.28
N SER A 810 22.63 -1.48 -29.49
CA SER A 810 23.94 -0.90 -29.18
C SER A 810 25.01 -1.40 -30.17
N GLU A 811 24.91 -1.13 -31.45
CA GLU A 811 26.05 -1.38 -32.34
C GLU A 811 27.22 -0.43 -32.04
N SER A 812 28.34 -1.01 -31.56
CA SER A 812 29.66 -0.52 -31.95
C SER A 812 30.11 -1.32 -33.15
N PRO A 813 30.37 -0.71 -34.27
CA PRO A 813 31.02 -1.42 -35.39
C PRO A 813 32.41 -1.86 -34.98
N PRO A 814 32.98 -2.90 -35.64
CA PRO A 814 34.41 -3.23 -35.45
C PRO A 814 35.21 -1.96 -35.68
N VAL A 815 36.11 -1.67 -34.77
CA VAL A 815 37.06 -0.56 -34.85
C VAL A 815 37.88 -0.74 -36.10
N LEU A 816 37.46 -0.15 -37.19
CA LEU A 816 38.29 0.28 -38.25
C LEU A 816 38.56 1.77 -38.03
N GLU A 817 39.80 2.05 -37.65
CA GLU A 817 40.30 3.41 -37.46
C GLU A 817 39.91 4.31 -38.61
N GLY A 818 39.30 5.45 -38.26
CA GLY A 818 39.27 6.62 -39.10
C GLY A 818 38.11 6.72 -40.09
N HIS A 819 36.94 7.22 -39.64
CA HIS A 819 36.05 7.90 -40.57
C HIS A 819 35.47 9.18 -39.95
N ARG A 820 35.84 10.28 -40.48
CA ARG A 820 35.32 11.63 -40.29
C ARG A 820 33.81 11.68 -40.60
N GLY A 821 33.13 12.72 -40.08
CA GLY A 821 31.73 13.05 -40.34
C GLY A 821 31.38 13.05 -41.86
N PRO A 822 30.12 13.27 -42.26
CA PRO A 822 29.72 13.23 -43.64
C PRO A 822 30.65 14.13 -44.47
N THR A 823 31.08 13.62 -45.61
CA THR A 823 32.04 14.30 -46.51
C THR A 823 31.50 15.66 -46.97
N GLU A 824 30.19 15.85 -46.96
CA GLU A 824 29.46 17.10 -47.19
C GLU A 824 28.17 17.12 -46.37
N PRO A 825 27.71 18.31 -45.89
CA PRO A 825 26.46 18.41 -45.15
C PRO A 825 25.25 18.09 -46.07
N LEU A 826 24.22 17.44 -45.48
CA LEU A 826 22.98 17.18 -46.22
C LEU A 826 22.20 18.49 -46.42
N SER A 827 21.66 18.70 -47.61
CA SER A 827 20.79 19.82 -47.93
C SER A 827 19.44 19.73 -47.21
N PRO A 828 18.68 20.84 -47.06
CA PRO A 828 17.36 20.81 -46.45
C PRO A 828 16.36 19.86 -47.13
N GLY A 829 16.49 19.67 -48.45
CA GLY A 829 15.67 18.72 -49.20
C GLY A 829 16.04 17.27 -48.95
N GLU A 830 17.35 16.97 -48.80
CA GLU A 830 17.87 15.66 -48.44
C GLU A 830 17.50 15.28 -47.02
N LEU A 831 17.55 16.24 -46.09
CA LEU A 831 17.11 16.01 -44.67
C LEU A 831 15.62 15.69 -44.60
N LYS A 832 14.77 16.34 -45.41
CA LYS A 832 13.34 16.00 -45.47
C LYS A 832 13.14 14.58 -46.00
N VAL A 833 13.81 14.18 -47.05
CA VAL A 833 13.73 12.81 -47.60
C VAL A 833 14.32 11.81 -46.61
N LEU A 834 15.40 12.13 -45.91
CA LEU A 834 16.02 11.30 -44.91
C LEU A 834 15.03 10.99 -43.76
N GLY A 835 14.20 11.98 -43.36
CA GLY A 835 13.16 11.81 -42.36
C GLY A 835 12.10 10.75 -42.71
N TYR A 836 11.91 10.46 -43.99
CA TYR A 836 11.01 9.40 -44.46
C TYR A 836 11.67 8.04 -44.66
N LEU A 837 12.98 7.93 -44.65
CA LEU A 837 13.67 6.66 -44.81
C LEU A 837 13.43 5.66 -43.66
N PRO A 838 13.17 6.06 -42.39
CA PRO A 838 12.76 5.13 -41.34
C PRO A 838 11.34 4.57 -41.50
N THR A 839 10.51 5.13 -42.34
CA THR A 839 9.12 4.67 -42.56
C THR A 839 9.08 3.55 -43.59
N ASN A 840 7.97 2.80 -43.69
CA ASN A 840 7.78 1.77 -44.72
C ASN A 840 7.29 2.32 -46.07
N LEU A 841 7.30 3.64 -46.25
CA LEU A 841 6.83 4.28 -47.47
C LEU A 841 7.75 4.00 -48.67
N SER A 842 7.15 3.66 -49.82
CA SER A 842 7.85 3.54 -51.08
C SER A 842 8.32 4.90 -51.60
N ARG A 843 9.25 4.93 -52.54
CA ARG A 843 9.71 6.19 -53.15
C ARG A 843 8.59 6.99 -53.81
N GLN A 844 7.55 6.31 -54.35
CA GLN A 844 6.37 6.95 -54.96
C GLN A 844 5.49 7.61 -53.88
N GLU A 845 5.33 6.97 -52.76
CA GLU A 845 4.56 7.49 -51.63
C GLU A 845 5.28 8.69 -51.00
N ILE A 846 6.60 8.61 -50.80
CA ILE A 846 7.42 9.73 -50.32
C ILE A 846 7.34 10.92 -51.28
N ALA A 847 7.38 10.66 -52.59
CA ALA A 847 7.27 11.71 -53.59
C ALA A 847 5.90 12.42 -53.55
N ARG A 848 4.83 11.65 -53.33
CA ARG A 848 3.46 12.18 -53.18
C ARG A 848 3.33 13.00 -51.90
N ASP A 849 3.83 12.49 -50.80
CA ASP A 849 3.73 13.15 -49.50
C ASP A 849 4.52 14.46 -49.43
N LEU A 850 5.69 14.50 -50.06
CA LEU A 850 6.54 15.70 -50.18
C LEU A 850 6.14 16.62 -51.34
N SER A 851 5.12 16.25 -52.13
CA SER A 851 4.68 17.00 -53.37
C SER A 851 5.81 17.27 -54.35
N VAL A 852 6.70 16.29 -54.55
CA VAL A 852 7.83 16.37 -55.48
C VAL A 852 7.80 15.23 -56.52
N SER A 853 8.61 15.31 -57.58
CA SER A 853 8.69 14.21 -58.54
C SER A 853 9.40 12.98 -57.98
N LEU A 854 9.03 11.77 -58.46
CA LEU A 854 9.70 10.51 -58.13
C LEU A 854 11.21 10.58 -58.45
N ASN A 855 11.57 11.27 -59.50
CA ASN A 855 12.96 11.50 -59.90
C ASN A 855 13.73 12.32 -58.85
N THR A 856 13.07 13.35 -58.31
CA THR A 856 13.63 14.20 -57.24
C THR A 856 13.93 13.39 -56.00
N VAL A 857 12.96 12.55 -55.53
CA VAL A 857 13.17 11.67 -54.37
C VAL A 857 14.30 10.66 -54.63
N SER A 858 14.32 10.05 -55.81
CA SER A 858 15.36 9.07 -56.17
C SER A 858 16.76 9.71 -56.26
N THR A 859 16.83 10.95 -56.66
CA THR A 859 18.09 11.72 -56.69
C THR A 859 18.55 12.07 -55.28
N HIS A 860 17.62 12.53 -54.43
CA HIS A 860 17.92 12.83 -53.02
C HIS A 860 18.38 11.56 -52.27
N ILE A 861 17.72 10.43 -52.45
CA ILE A 861 18.11 9.15 -51.83
C ILE A 861 19.53 8.74 -52.27
N ARG A 862 19.86 8.87 -53.58
CA ARG A 862 21.21 8.56 -54.09
C ARG A 862 22.27 9.49 -53.49
N SER A 863 21.97 10.77 -53.40
CA SER A 863 22.85 11.78 -52.80
C SER A 863 23.02 11.54 -51.29
N ILE A 864 21.96 11.20 -50.55
CA ILE A 864 22.01 10.85 -49.13
C ILE A 864 22.94 9.64 -48.93
N TYR A 865 22.78 8.60 -49.77
CA TYR A 865 23.64 7.40 -49.66
C TYR A 865 25.11 7.73 -49.92
N ALA A 866 25.39 8.55 -50.98
CA ALA A 866 26.76 8.97 -51.27
C ALA A 866 27.38 9.80 -50.13
N LYS A 867 26.64 10.76 -49.60
CA LYS A 867 27.11 11.64 -48.50
C LYS A 867 27.28 10.92 -47.18
N LEU A 868 26.45 9.93 -46.90
CA LEU A 868 26.53 9.10 -45.67
C LEU A 868 27.50 7.91 -45.85
N GLY A 869 28.00 7.66 -47.06
CA GLY A 869 28.92 6.55 -47.35
C GLY A 869 28.28 5.17 -47.26
N VAL A 870 26.99 5.04 -47.62
CA VAL A 870 26.20 3.82 -47.47
C VAL A 870 25.57 3.38 -48.80
N GLY A 871 25.19 2.09 -48.92
CA GLY A 871 24.66 1.52 -50.16
C GLY A 871 23.16 1.29 -50.16
N ASP A 872 22.49 1.30 -49.05
CA ASP A 872 21.09 0.94 -48.93
C ASP A 872 20.31 1.80 -47.90
N ARG A 873 18.97 1.64 -47.88
CA ARG A 873 18.04 2.42 -47.07
C ARG A 873 18.25 2.20 -45.55
N SER A 874 18.45 0.95 -45.16
CA SER A 874 18.62 0.58 -43.74
C SER A 874 19.93 1.13 -43.19
N SER A 875 21.01 1.00 -43.97
CA SER A 875 22.33 1.57 -43.64
C SER A 875 22.29 3.09 -43.56
N ALA A 876 21.49 3.78 -44.43
CA ALA A 876 21.33 5.23 -44.41
C ALA A 876 20.61 5.70 -43.14
N VAL A 877 19.54 5.01 -42.74
CA VAL A 877 18.80 5.30 -41.50
C VAL A 877 19.69 5.13 -40.26
N ARG A 878 20.43 4.01 -40.19
CA ARG A 878 21.37 3.73 -39.11
C ARG A 878 22.43 4.82 -39.01
N ARG A 879 23.12 5.11 -40.14
CA ARG A 879 24.18 6.12 -40.23
C ARG A 879 23.68 7.51 -39.87
N ALA A 880 22.47 7.86 -40.28
CA ALA A 880 21.83 9.13 -39.95
C ALA A 880 21.49 9.26 -38.43
N ARG A 881 21.13 8.15 -37.76
CA ARG A 881 20.95 8.11 -36.29
C ARG A 881 22.25 8.25 -35.54
N GLU A 882 23.34 7.56 -36.01
CA GLU A 882 24.68 7.70 -35.45
C GLU A 882 25.18 9.14 -35.48
N LEU A 883 24.93 9.81 -36.61
CA LEU A 883 25.29 11.22 -36.82
C LEU A 883 24.30 12.23 -36.19
N ARG A 884 23.27 11.76 -35.47
CA ARG A 884 22.19 12.55 -34.84
C ARG A 884 21.41 13.42 -35.86
N LEU A 885 21.37 13.03 -37.10
CA LEU A 885 20.59 13.68 -38.15
C LEU A 885 19.11 13.25 -38.17
N LEU A 886 18.79 12.14 -37.49
CA LEU A 886 17.43 11.67 -37.21
C LEU A 886 17.29 11.58 -35.70
N ALA A 887 16.18 12.14 -35.16
CA ALA A 887 15.84 11.99 -33.72
C ALA A 887 15.55 10.50 -33.41
N ALA A 888 15.98 10.03 -32.26
CA ALA A 888 15.54 8.75 -31.70
C ALA A 888 14.00 8.77 -31.65
N GLY A 889 13.35 7.82 -32.35
CA GLY A 889 11.93 7.86 -32.66
C GLY A 889 11.03 8.06 -31.46
N ARG A 890 10.47 9.26 -31.29
CA ARG A 890 9.21 9.48 -30.58
C ARG A 890 8.10 9.35 -31.61
N GLY A 891 7.23 8.38 -31.42
CA GLY A 891 6.05 8.20 -32.26
C GLY A 891 5.23 9.48 -32.28
N THR A 892 5.06 10.06 -33.44
CA THR A 892 4.15 11.18 -33.69
C THR A 892 2.73 10.64 -33.72
N SER A 893 1.95 10.92 -32.66
CA SER A 893 0.50 10.91 -32.72
C SER A 893 0.05 11.97 -33.74
N ARG A 894 -0.74 11.57 -34.73
CA ARG A 894 -1.49 12.43 -35.61
C ARG A 894 -2.52 13.24 -34.82
N PRO A 895 -2.70 14.54 -35.06
CA PRO A 895 -3.93 15.22 -34.71
C PRO A 895 -4.95 15.05 -35.81
N GLY A 896 -6.17 14.69 -35.44
CA GLY A 896 -7.36 14.59 -36.26
C GLY A 896 -8.48 13.94 -35.48
#